data_7ad03efb9380ad08ab6a010dbec63ff9
#
_entry.id   7ad03efb9380ad08ab6a010dbec63ff9
#
_cell.length_a   1.000
_cell.length_b   1.000
_cell.length_c   1.000
_cell.angle_alpha   90.00
_cell.angle_beta   90.00
_cell.angle_gamma   90.00
#
_symmetry.space_group_name_H-M   'P 1'
#
loop_
_entity.id
_entity.type
_entity.pdbx_description
1 polymer ?
#
loop_
_entity_poly.entity_id
_entity_poly.type
_entity_poly.pdbx_seq_one_letter_code
_entity_poly.pdbx_strand_id
1 'polypeptide(L)'
;MKPTIKDTILKEQDVALAISMLSNVINTDVDKLASERLQQICTDYELMCDSMRRGIRDPKGGEVYNRLLCRLYQLYTDVRMTSVIRHRRSFQQIKSAAGLIDESEVQANLEGFVQEIAMASLLNDTANMTSLKKIYALHQRYMNDLFCYVLSSNAWSDSKVEQWQRLLLSPTVDVNDCLMIVSAITMSLLITFDAGKWLVLIALYDQSQDESIRQRALIGLCLAMPRGEQSLFTNIKEAIDRLQASEKARRDMLELQMQIVLNLRTEADNAEMQRDIMPTIMRNSNLKMSGSSIIDTDNDSSLSDILGNDAYDERMVELEHSMNKMMEMQRAGSDIYFGGFAHMKRFSFFYQLSNWFVPFFSMHPDVSNALRSEEQKKILNIVSNTPFCDSDKYSFVFALSSIADKLPDNVKEMLAGQGDTIIVDALKADVNTPIYIRRMYLQNLYRFFRLYSEASDFESPFKQENGTMSKAALFFANPILRETMQKEIADVAKFLFRYKRYADLPILLAYDDKSVTTEVRVLLAIAYMRCGNAQMAKDTFSSILIQQPDNSKALKGYADVLYSMGNYAEAKKYYLTLLKKDISNTEIQLRLAMAQVNGGEIDEGKKNLFRLNYEYPQNLNVERALAWAHLMSANVDGALIIYKKLINSDNKDKSDLLNMGYAKWILSQTDEAIQLLRQYKKMQSNCNMVSVFNKDKEMLLTNHIKDYECKIMLSWLSD
;
A
#
# COMPACT_ATOMS: atom_id res chain seq x y z
N MET A 1 25.52 -15.42 2.27
CA MET A 1 25.56 -14.36 1.23
C MET A 1 26.86 -13.57 1.42
N LYS A 2 27.54 -13.19 0.33
CA LYS A 2 28.67 -12.23 0.45
C LYS A 2 28.08 -10.89 0.91
N PRO A 3 28.72 -10.18 1.87
CA PRO A 3 28.25 -8.88 2.32
C PRO A 3 28.21 -7.88 1.12
N THR A 4 27.23 -7.00 1.14
CA THR A 4 27.20 -5.88 0.18
C THR A 4 28.14 -4.77 0.66
N ILE A 5 28.59 -3.88 -0.25
CA ILE A 5 29.38 -2.71 0.13
C ILE A 5 28.69 -1.91 1.25
N LYS A 6 27.37 -1.75 1.14
CA LYS A 6 26.56 -1.08 2.17
C LYS A 6 26.63 -1.82 3.52
N ASP A 7 26.47 -3.14 3.53
CA ASP A 7 26.53 -3.92 4.78
C ASP A 7 27.92 -3.89 5.41
N THR A 8 28.98 -3.96 4.59
CA THR A 8 30.38 -3.84 5.06
C THR A 8 30.64 -2.51 5.77
N ILE A 9 30.12 -1.39 5.20
CA ILE A 9 30.28 -0.07 5.81
C ILE A 9 29.41 0.09 7.07
N LEU A 10 28.14 -0.33 7.03
CA LEU A 10 27.18 -0.04 8.10
C LEU A 10 27.19 -1.05 9.25
N LYS A 11 27.38 -2.36 8.95
CA LYS A 11 27.28 -3.43 9.94
C LYS A 11 28.64 -3.93 10.39
N GLU A 12 29.53 -4.23 9.42
CA GLU A 12 30.86 -4.75 9.71
C GLU A 12 31.83 -3.62 10.11
N GLN A 13 31.55 -2.40 9.62
CA GLN A 13 32.39 -1.21 9.85
C GLN A 13 33.85 -1.42 9.46
N ASP A 14 34.09 -2.22 8.41
CA ASP A 14 35.43 -2.56 7.93
C ASP A 14 35.82 -1.62 6.78
N VAL A 15 36.70 -0.65 7.11
CA VAL A 15 37.24 0.35 6.17
C VAL A 15 38.08 -0.34 5.08
N ALA A 16 38.94 -1.30 5.45
CA ALA A 16 39.85 -1.93 4.49
C ALA A 16 39.05 -2.75 3.43
N LEU A 17 38.10 -3.54 3.89
CA LEU A 17 37.25 -4.34 3.01
C LEU A 17 36.36 -3.43 2.14
N ALA A 18 35.81 -2.37 2.70
CA ALA A 18 34.97 -1.42 1.94
C ALA A 18 35.78 -0.70 0.84
N ILE A 19 37.02 -0.28 1.13
CA ILE A 19 37.95 0.27 0.12
C ILE A 19 38.17 -0.74 -1.00
N SER A 20 38.53 -1.98 -0.67
CA SER A 20 38.76 -3.04 -1.65
C SER A 20 37.54 -3.31 -2.51
N MET A 21 36.35 -3.33 -1.93
CA MET A 21 35.10 -3.53 -2.68
C MET A 21 34.77 -2.35 -3.60
N LEU A 22 34.95 -1.12 -3.14
CA LEU A 22 34.74 0.10 -3.96
C LEU A 22 35.74 0.19 -5.10
N SER A 23 37.03 -0.12 -4.87
CA SER A 23 38.05 -0.13 -5.93
C SER A 23 37.73 -1.09 -7.09
N ASN A 24 37.03 -2.19 -6.80
CA ASN A 24 36.60 -3.15 -7.84
C ASN A 24 35.38 -2.65 -8.64
N VAL A 25 34.63 -1.67 -8.16
CA VAL A 25 33.41 -1.14 -8.82
C VAL A 25 33.71 0.15 -9.55
N ILE A 26 34.62 0.98 -9.05
CA ILE A 26 35.00 2.27 -9.64
C ILE A 26 35.87 2.02 -10.88
N ASN A 27 35.39 2.46 -12.03
CA ASN A 27 36.18 2.46 -13.26
C ASN A 27 37.07 3.72 -13.30
N THR A 28 38.37 3.55 -13.11
CA THR A 28 39.35 4.65 -13.04
C THR A 28 39.39 5.51 -14.28
N ASP A 29 39.12 4.96 -15.45
CA ASP A 29 39.15 5.68 -16.71
C ASP A 29 37.94 6.59 -16.92
N VAL A 30 36.81 6.24 -16.31
CA VAL A 30 35.55 6.93 -16.50
C VAL A 30 35.15 7.76 -15.26
N ASP A 31 35.44 7.26 -14.05
CA ASP A 31 35.02 7.83 -12.77
C ASP A 31 36.19 8.50 -12.03
N LYS A 32 36.92 9.40 -12.72
CA LYS A 32 38.16 10.03 -12.18
C LYS A 32 37.98 10.64 -10.80
N LEU A 33 36.90 11.45 -10.62
CA LEU A 33 36.62 12.09 -9.32
C LEU A 33 36.36 11.10 -8.19
N ALA A 34 35.63 10.02 -8.47
CA ALA A 34 35.38 8.96 -7.49
C ALA A 34 36.67 8.21 -7.15
N SER A 35 37.53 7.96 -8.14
CA SER A 35 38.84 7.33 -7.97
C SER A 35 39.77 8.20 -7.12
N GLU A 36 39.86 9.50 -7.37
CA GLU A 36 40.66 10.46 -6.58
C GLU A 36 40.19 10.50 -5.12
N ARG A 37 38.86 10.57 -4.90
CA ARG A 37 38.29 10.54 -3.55
C ARG A 37 38.59 9.22 -2.82
N LEU A 38 38.50 8.09 -3.52
CA LEU A 38 38.86 6.79 -2.93
C LEU A 38 40.33 6.77 -2.55
N GLN A 39 41.23 7.26 -3.42
CA GLN A 39 42.67 7.32 -3.15
C GLN A 39 42.99 8.19 -1.92
N GLN A 40 42.31 9.33 -1.76
CA GLN A 40 42.45 10.16 -0.55
C GLN A 40 42.03 9.39 0.71
N ILE A 41 40.91 8.66 0.66
CA ILE A 41 40.45 7.84 1.79
C ILE A 41 41.45 6.72 2.10
N CYS A 42 42.02 6.07 1.08
CA CYS A 42 43.09 5.08 1.25
C CYS A 42 44.31 5.67 1.96
N THR A 43 44.80 6.82 1.51
CA THR A 43 45.95 7.51 2.11
C THR A 43 45.68 7.85 3.58
N ASP A 44 44.52 8.40 3.90
CA ASP A 44 44.14 8.73 5.28
C ASP A 44 44.08 7.50 6.17
N TYR A 45 43.55 6.39 5.64
CA TYR A 45 43.48 5.11 6.34
C TYR A 45 44.87 4.52 6.58
N GLU A 46 45.76 4.56 5.57
CA GLU A 46 47.16 4.12 5.69
C GLU A 46 47.94 4.91 6.76
N LEU A 47 47.77 6.25 6.76
CA LEU A 47 48.37 7.13 7.79
C LEU A 47 47.89 6.76 9.20
N MET A 48 46.61 6.45 9.37
CA MET A 48 46.04 5.97 10.63
C MET A 48 46.68 4.64 11.06
N CYS A 49 46.78 3.68 10.14
CA CYS A 49 47.40 2.39 10.39
C CYS A 49 48.88 2.52 10.76
N ASP A 50 49.64 3.37 10.09
CA ASP A 50 51.05 3.62 10.38
C ASP A 50 51.26 4.29 11.73
N SER A 51 50.40 5.22 12.12
CA SER A 51 50.40 5.82 13.46
C SER A 51 50.22 4.75 14.54
N MET A 52 49.26 3.83 14.34
CA MET A 52 49.03 2.71 15.27
C MET A 52 50.21 1.75 15.32
N ARG A 53 50.87 1.42 14.18
CA ARG A 53 52.08 0.59 14.14
C ARG A 53 53.24 1.19 14.90
N ARG A 54 53.35 2.53 14.90
CA ARG A 54 54.36 3.27 15.68
C ARG A 54 54.02 3.40 17.17
N GLY A 55 52.90 2.80 17.62
CA GLY A 55 52.47 2.81 19.01
C GLY A 55 51.81 4.14 19.44
N ILE A 56 51.50 5.04 18.50
CA ILE A 56 50.81 6.30 18.78
C ILE A 56 49.34 5.99 18.94
N ARG A 57 48.78 6.17 20.14
CA ARG A 57 47.34 6.07 20.39
C ARG A 57 46.73 7.46 20.37
N ASP A 58 46.01 7.76 19.29
CA ASP A 58 45.21 8.98 19.19
C ASP A 58 43.94 8.83 20.04
N PRO A 59 43.70 9.70 21.05
CA PRO A 59 42.44 9.72 21.80
C PRO A 59 41.20 9.87 20.92
N LYS A 60 41.34 10.48 19.76
CA LYS A 60 40.26 10.71 18.75
C LYS A 60 40.27 9.68 17.63
N GLY A 61 41.05 8.61 17.73
CA GLY A 61 41.16 7.62 16.65
C GLY A 61 39.83 7.00 16.23
N GLY A 62 38.90 6.80 17.18
CA GLY A 62 37.54 6.34 16.88
C GLY A 62 36.71 7.35 16.03
N GLU A 63 36.86 8.66 16.30
CA GLU A 63 36.19 9.68 15.53
C GLU A 63 36.75 9.77 14.10
N VAL A 64 38.07 9.64 13.95
CA VAL A 64 38.75 9.60 12.65
C VAL A 64 38.27 8.40 11.84
N TYR A 65 38.23 7.22 12.46
CA TYR A 65 37.74 5.99 11.83
C TYR A 65 36.28 6.11 11.36
N ASN A 66 35.41 6.64 12.21
CA ASN A 66 34.02 6.89 11.84
C ASN A 66 33.89 7.90 10.69
N ARG A 67 34.73 8.93 10.66
CA ARG A 67 34.79 9.89 9.55
C ARG A 67 35.19 9.23 8.23
N LEU A 68 36.11 8.28 8.25
CA LEU A 68 36.47 7.48 7.07
C LEU A 68 35.29 6.65 6.57
N LEU A 69 34.57 6.00 7.48
CA LEU A 69 33.35 5.26 7.13
C LEU A 69 32.27 6.16 6.54
N CYS A 70 32.04 7.36 7.09
CA CYS A 70 31.10 8.35 6.53
C CYS A 70 31.48 8.75 5.09
N ARG A 71 32.79 9.03 4.86
CA ARG A 71 33.30 9.38 3.53
C ARG A 71 33.16 8.20 2.54
N LEU A 72 33.40 6.98 2.98
CA LEU A 72 33.20 5.77 2.18
C LEU A 72 31.73 5.59 1.83
N TYR A 73 30.84 5.84 2.79
CA TYR A 73 29.40 5.76 2.55
C TYR A 73 28.91 6.79 1.54
N GLN A 74 29.36 8.05 1.65
CA GLN A 74 29.07 9.09 0.68
C GLN A 74 29.60 8.75 -0.72
N LEU A 75 30.83 8.22 -0.81
CA LEU A 75 31.39 7.75 -2.08
C LEU A 75 30.60 6.60 -2.68
N TYR A 76 30.18 5.63 -1.85
CA TYR A 76 29.30 4.53 -2.27
C TYR A 76 27.98 5.07 -2.84
N THR A 77 27.39 6.08 -2.21
CA THR A 77 26.15 6.73 -2.67
C THR A 77 26.34 7.35 -4.06
N ASP A 78 27.46 8.06 -4.26
CA ASP A 78 27.80 8.71 -5.54
C ASP A 78 28.06 7.68 -6.65
N VAL A 79 28.80 6.63 -6.35
CA VAL A 79 29.10 5.54 -7.30
C VAL A 79 27.80 4.82 -7.69
N ARG A 80 26.88 4.60 -6.74
CA ARG A 80 25.57 3.99 -7.02
C ARG A 80 24.73 4.90 -7.93
N MET A 81 24.65 6.19 -7.65
CA MET A 81 23.92 7.16 -8.49
C MET A 81 24.52 7.19 -9.91
N THR A 82 25.84 7.29 -10.03
CA THR A 82 26.55 7.26 -11.32
C THR A 82 26.26 5.97 -12.09
N SER A 83 26.21 4.83 -11.40
CA SER A 83 25.85 3.54 -12.02
C SER A 83 24.42 3.53 -12.54
N VAL A 84 23.46 4.07 -11.81
CA VAL A 84 22.05 4.18 -12.26
C VAL A 84 21.97 5.09 -13.50
N ILE A 85 22.61 6.25 -13.47
CA ILE A 85 22.64 7.19 -14.61
C ILE A 85 23.21 6.53 -15.86
N ARG A 86 24.26 5.71 -15.70
CA ARG A 86 24.93 5.07 -16.84
C ARG A 86 24.11 3.94 -17.46
N HIS A 87 23.42 3.15 -16.66
CA HIS A 87 22.79 1.92 -17.12
C HIS A 87 21.30 2.07 -17.46
N ARG A 88 20.66 3.19 -17.10
CA ARG A 88 19.23 3.44 -17.36
C ARG A 88 19.06 4.61 -18.32
N ARG A 89 18.35 4.38 -19.44
CA ARG A 89 18.20 5.38 -20.51
C ARG A 89 17.51 6.66 -20.05
N SER A 90 16.46 6.54 -19.27
CA SER A 90 15.75 7.71 -18.71
C SER A 90 16.66 8.59 -17.85
N PHE A 91 17.59 8.00 -17.09
CA PHE A 91 18.54 8.74 -16.27
C PHE A 91 19.64 9.44 -17.06
N GLN A 92 19.97 8.98 -18.25
CA GLN A 92 20.89 9.71 -19.16
C GLN A 92 20.25 11.02 -19.64
N GLN A 93 18.95 11.00 -19.96
CA GLN A 93 18.18 12.21 -20.32
C GLN A 93 18.04 13.15 -19.13
N ILE A 94 17.71 12.61 -17.93
CA ILE A 94 17.67 13.37 -16.68
C ILE A 94 19.01 14.08 -16.42
N LYS A 95 20.13 13.38 -16.58
CA LYS A 95 21.47 13.97 -16.39
C LYS A 95 21.81 15.04 -17.40
N SER A 96 21.36 14.90 -18.64
CA SER A 96 21.52 15.93 -19.67
C SER A 96 20.78 17.21 -19.30
N ALA A 97 19.52 17.12 -18.88
CA ALA A 97 18.74 18.26 -18.39
C ALA A 97 19.37 18.90 -17.14
N ALA A 98 19.80 18.07 -16.18
CA ALA A 98 20.48 18.51 -14.96
C ALA A 98 21.75 19.34 -15.25
N GLY A 99 22.44 19.08 -16.34
CA GLY A 99 23.65 19.81 -16.75
C GLY A 99 23.40 21.26 -17.18
N LEU A 100 22.13 21.67 -17.33
CA LEU A 100 21.76 23.06 -17.67
C LEU A 100 21.63 23.96 -16.44
N ILE A 101 21.69 23.42 -15.23
CA ILE A 101 21.50 24.14 -13.97
C ILE A 101 22.85 24.61 -13.41
N ASP A 102 22.97 25.90 -13.17
CA ASP A 102 24.01 26.47 -12.32
C ASP A 102 23.48 26.61 -10.89
N GLU A 103 24.07 25.86 -9.97
CA GLU A 103 23.65 25.85 -8.57
C GLU A 103 23.77 27.19 -7.87
N SER A 104 24.74 28.03 -8.27
CA SER A 104 24.95 29.33 -7.68
C SER A 104 23.85 30.34 -8.00
N GLU A 105 23.10 30.12 -9.08
CA GLU A 105 22.02 31.00 -9.55
C GLU A 105 20.61 30.49 -9.12
N VAL A 106 20.49 29.28 -8.52
CA VAL A 106 19.20 28.69 -8.19
C VAL A 106 18.33 29.61 -7.33
N GLN A 107 18.90 30.19 -6.27
CA GLN A 107 18.15 31.09 -5.39
C GLN A 107 17.66 32.31 -6.14
N ALA A 108 18.55 32.94 -6.91
CA ALA A 108 18.23 34.14 -7.67
C ALA A 108 17.12 33.88 -8.72
N ASN A 109 17.16 32.73 -9.37
CA ASN A 109 16.15 32.37 -10.36
C ASN A 109 14.76 32.10 -9.73
N LEU A 110 14.71 31.43 -8.57
CA LEU A 110 13.43 31.15 -7.88
C LEU A 110 12.83 32.44 -7.30
N GLU A 111 13.62 33.25 -6.62
CA GLU A 111 13.17 34.55 -6.07
C GLU A 111 12.83 35.55 -7.18
N GLY A 112 13.61 35.58 -8.28
CA GLY A 112 13.35 36.40 -9.45
C GLY A 112 12.00 36.10 -10.11
N PHE A 113 11.62 34.84 -10.20
CA PHE A 113 10.31 34.45 -10.71
C PHE A 113 9.15 35.05 -9.90
N VAL A 114 9.22 34.98 -8.57
CA VAL A 114 8.20 35.58 -7.70
C VAL A 114 8.11 37.08 -7.89
N GLN A 115 9.27 37.78 -8.03
CA GLN A 115 9.34 39.20 -8.29
C GLN A 115 8.75 39.56 -9.66
N GLU A 116 9.10 38.81 -10.71
CA GLU A 116 8.56 39.03 -12.06
C GLU A 116 7.05 38.90 -12.12
N ILE A 117 6.47 37.86 -11.45
CA ILE A 117 5.02 37.70 -11.35
C ILE A 117 4.38 38.87 -10.60
N ALA A 118 4.96 39.27 -9.47
CA ALA A 118 4.46 40.40 -8.69
C ALA A 118 4.46 41.70 -9.51
N MET A 119 5.52 41.97 -10.25
CA MET A 119 5.60 43.13 -11.14
C MET A 119 4.61 43.07 -12.29
N ALA A 120 4.49 41.89 -12.94
CA ALA A 120 3.56 41.68 -14.02
C ALA A 120 2.10 41.82 -13.57
N SER A 121 1.75 41.38 -12.36
CA SER A 121 0.39 41.48 -11.81
C SER A 121 -0.08 42.90 -11.50
N LEU A 122 0.86 43.86 -11.34
CA LEU A 122 0.57 45.26 -11.10
C LEU A 122 0.18 46.01 -12.38
N LEU A 123 0.47 45.46 -13.55
CA LEU A 123 0.17 46.06 -14.86
C LEU A 123 -1.18 45.56 -15.38
N ASN A 124 -2.23 46.36 -15.37
CA ASN A 124 -3.63 45.98 -15.70
C ASN A 124 -3.92 45.99 -17.22
N ASP A 125 -3.14 45.35 -18.08
CA ASP A 125 -3.36 45.38 -19.52
C ASP A 125 -3.43 43.97 -20.16
N THR A 126 -4.14 43.82 -21.30
CA THR A 126 -4.26 42.54 -22.05
C THR A 126 -2.88 42.06 -22.56
N ALA A 127 -1.95 42.93 -22.80
CA ALA A 127 -0.53 42.61 -23.07
C ALA A 127 0.12 41.85 -21.91
N ASN A 128 -0.38 42.06 -20.72
CA ASN A 128 0.11 41.47 -19.47
C ASN A 128 -0.12 39.97 -19.40
N MET A 129 -1.30 39.45 -19.82
CA MET A 129 -1.61 38.02 -19.85
C MET A 129 -0.67 37.22 -20.76
N THR A 130 -0.24 37.83 -21.90
CA THR A 130 0.73 37.21 -22.79
C THR A 130 2.13 37.17 -22.16
N SER A 131 2.50 38.23 -21.43
CA SER A 131 3.76 38.33 -20.70
C SER A 131 3.82 37.32 -19.55
N LEU A 132 2.76 37.22 -18.74
CA LEU A 132 2.62 36.23 -17.66
C LEU A 132 2.76 34.79 -18.18
N LYS A 133 2.07 34.47 -19.27
CA LYS A 133 2.19 33.12 -19.89
C LYS A 133 3.63 32.78 -20.28
N LYS A 134 4.39 33.76 -20.79
CA LYS A 134 5.80 33.57 -21.14
C LYS A 134 6.67 33.38 -19.91
N ILE A 135 6.46 34.16 -18.84
CA ILE A 135 7.16 34.02 -17.56
C ILE A 135 6.93 32.60 -17.00
N TYR A 136 5.67 32.14 -16.88
CA TYR A 136 5.37 30.81 -16.42
C TYR A 136 5.96 29.71 -17.31
N ALA A 137 5.99 29.92 -18.64
CA ALA A 137 6.55 28.91 -19.55
C ALA A 137 8.07 28.76 -19.42
N LEU A 138 8.80 29.88 -19.23
CA LEU A 138 10.23 29.85 -18.99
C LEU A 138 10.55 29.25 -17.63
N HIS A 139 9.81 29.65 -16.61
CA HIS A 139 9.99 29.16 -15.25
C HIS A 139 9.69 27.64 -15.17
N GLN A 140 8.61 27.16 -15.78
CA GLN A 140 8.29 25.72 -15.77
C GLN A 140 9.38 24.89 -16.45
N ARG A 141 9.99 25.41 -17.52
CA ARG A 141 11.12 24.73 -18.15
C ARG A 141 12.32 24.68 -17.21
N TYR A 142 12.65 25.80 -16.56
CA TYR A 142 13.71 25.85 -15.55
C TYR A 142 13.45 24.85 -14.40
N MET A 143 12.21 24.79 -13.89
CA MET A 143 11.83 23.88 -12.83
C MET A 143 11.93 22.40 -13.24
N ASN A 144 11.66 22.08 -14.51
CA ASN A 144 11.86 20.72 -15.02
C ASN A 144 13.34 20.32 -15.00
N ASP A 145 14.23 21.23 -15.40
CA ASP A 145 15.68 21.00 -15.38
C ASP A 145 16.21 20.96 -13.94
N LEU A 146 15.73 21.83 -13.06
CA LEU A 146 16.08 21.85 -11.63
C LEU A 146 15.61 20.55 -10.92
N PHE A 147 14.42 20.05 -11.25
CA PHE A 147 13.95 18.75 -10.75
C PHE A 147 14.94 17.62 -11.11
N CYS A 148 15.37 17.59 -12.37
CA CYS A 148 16.36 16.63 -12.86
C CYS A 148 17.72 16.78 -12.16
N TYR A 149 18.15 18.04 -11.91
CA TYR A 149 19.38 18.34 -11.19
C TYR A 149 19.36 17.79 -9.77
N VAL A 150 18.31 18.08 -9.00
CA VAL A 150 18.17 17.60 -7.61
C VAL A 150 18.07 16.07 -7.56
N LEU A 151 17.27 15.46 -8.45
CA LEU A 151 17.07 14.02 -8.54
C LEU A 151 18.38 13.26 -8.78
N SER A 152 19.21 13.73 -9.70
CA SER A 152 20.46 13.07 -10.11
C SER A 152 21.71 13.60 -9.39
N SER A 153 21.55 14.47 -8.39
CA SER A 153 22.68 15.06 -7.65
C SER A 153 23.36 14.01 -6.76
N ASN A 154 24.67 14.18 -6.61
CA ASN A 154 25.51 13.42 -5.69
C ASN A 154 25.13 13.66 -4.23
N ALA A 155 25.81 12.98 -3.30
CA ALA A 155 25.65 13.18 -1.87
C ALA A 155 25.91 14.64 -1.47
N TRP A 156 25.01 15.17 -0.62
CA TRP A 156 25.06 16.57 -0.21
C TRP A 156 26.03 16.77 0.97
N SER A 157 26.90 17.77 0.86
CA SER A 157 27.74 18.24 1.96
C SER A 157 26.92 19.04 2.96
N ASP A 158 27.45 19.22 4.18
CA ASP A 158 26.78 19.99 5.23
C ASP A 158 26.46 21.42 4.78
N SER A 159 27.39 22.08 4.07
CA SER A 159 27.18 23.42 3.51
C SER A 159 26.04 23.46 2.49
N LYS A 160 25.93 22.43 1.66
CA LYS A 160 24.84 22.29 0.70
C LYS A 160 23.50 22.03 1.39
N VAL A 161 23.48 21.21 2.43
CA VAL A 161 22.31 20.99 3.27
C VAL A 161 21.80 22.30 3.87
N GLU A 162 22.67 23.09 4.49
CA GLU A 162 22.30 24.40 5.05
C GLU A 162 21.77 25.37 4.00
N GLN A 163 22.37 25.39 2.80
CA GLN A 163 21.91 26.23 1.69
C GLN A 163 20.50 25.84 1.24
N TRP A 164 20.26 24.55 0.99
CA TRP A 164 18.96 24.08 0.54
C TRP A 164 17.87 24.18 1.62
N GLN A 165 18.22 24.01 2.89
CA GLN A 165 17.28 24.25 4.00
C GLN A 165 16.86 25.71 4.05
N ARG A 166 17.82 26.67 3.99
CA ARG A 166 17.51 28.09 3.97
C ARG A 166 16.65 28.48 2.78
N LEU A 167 16.97 27.96 1.60
CA LEU A 167 16.22 28.23 0.38
C LEU A 167 14.77 27.74 0.46
N LEU A 168 14.55 26.49 0.86
CA LEU A 168 13.23 25.86 0.90
C LEU A 168 12.36 26.30 2.09
N LEU A 169 12.96 26.92 3.10
CA LEU A 169 12.25 27.55 4.23
C LEU A 169 12.02 29.06 3.99
N SER A 170 12.56 29.61 2.90
CA SER A 170 12.41 31.04 2.61
C SER A 170 10.99 31.36 2.15
N PRO A 171 10.35 32.39 2.70
CA PRO A 171 9.04 32.86 2.24
C PRO A 171 9.07 33.54 0.87
N THR A 172 10.26 33.78 0.29
CA THR A 172 10.47 34.43 -1.02
C THR A 172 10.43 33.44 -2.18
N VAL A 173 10.38 32.12 -1.89
CA VAL A 173 10.28 31.06 -2.90
C VAL A 173 8.82 30.58 -3.01
N ASP A 174 8.37 30.34 -4.23
CA ASP A 174 7.01 29.84 -4.48
C ASP A 174 6.81 28.44 -3.88
N VAL A 175 5.64 28.21 -3.28
CA VAL A 175 5.30 26.93 -2.62
C VAL A 175 5.32 25.78 -3.61
N ASN A 176 4.86 25.97 -4.86
CA ASN A 176 4.85 24.91 -5.88
C ASN A 176 6.28 24.50 -6.26
N ASP A 177 7.21 25.45 -6.29
CA ASP A 177 8.63 25.17 -6.54
C ASP A 177 9.23 24.34 -5.40
N CYS A 178 8.95 24.72 -4.15
CA CYS A 178 9.35 23.95 -2.98
C CYS A 178 8.80 22.51 -3.04
N LEU A 179 7.52 22.35 -3.39
CA LEU A 179 6.87 21.04 -3.50
C LEU A 179 7.49 20.16 -4.59
N MET A 180 7.87 20.75 -5.74
CA MET A 180 8.58 20.02 -6.79
C MET A 180 9.96 19.57 -6.31
N ILE A 181 10.73 20.45 -5.67
CA ILE A 181 12.07 20.15 -5.17
C ILE A 181 12.01 19.06 -4.09
N VAL A 182 11.06 19.15 -3.16
CA VAL A 182 10.84 18.10 -2.13
C VAL A 182 10.55 16.75 -2.78
N SER A 183 9.80 16.72 -3.87
CA SER A 183 9.56 15.50 -4.62
C SER A 183 10.82 14.96 -5.29
N ALA A 184 11.64 15.83 -5.88
CA ALA A 184 12.92 15.44 -6.47
C ALA A 184 13.89 14.86 -5.43
N ILE A 185 13.97 15.48 -4.23
CA ILE A 185 14.74 14.96 -3.09
C ILE A 185 14.21 13.56 -2.70
N THR A 186 12.90 13.41 -2.55
CA THR A 186 12.27 12.12 -2.22
C THR A 186 12.63 11.06 -3.25
N MET A 187 12.48 11.34 -4.53
CA MET A 187 12.81 10.42 -5.61
C MET A 187 14.30 10.05 -5.64
N SER A 188 15.19 11.01 -5.37
CA SER A 188 16.63 10.77 -5.23
C SER A 188 16.94 9.82 -4.08
N LEU A 189 16.30 10.01 -2.91
CA LEU A 189 16.47 9.17 -1.72
C LEU A 189 15.93 7.73 -1.93
N LEU A 190 14.91 7.54 -2.76
CA LEU A 190 14.42 6.20 -3.14
C LEU A 190 15.40 5.44 -4.02
N ILE A 191 16.29 6.12 -4.75
CA ILE A 191 17.35 5.49 -5.55
C ILE A 191 18.50 5.08 -4.64
N THR A 192 18.99 6.02 -3.83
CA THR A 192 20.07 5.79 -2.87
C THR A 192 19.93 6.76 -1.69
N PHE A 193 20.09 6.23 -0.49
CA PHE A 193 19.98 7.04 0.72
C PHE A 193 21.14 8.02 0.82
N ASP A 194 20.80 9.29 1.06
CA ASP A 194 21.73 10.40 1.33
C ASP A 194 21.33 11.09 2.64
N ALA A 195 22.26 11.11 3.59
CA ALA A 195 22.07 11.72 4.90
C ALA A 195 21.67 13.20 4.82
N GLY A 196 22.34 13.95 3.96
CA GLY A 196 22.10 15.40 3.78
C GLY A 196 20.70 15.68 3.24
N LYS A 197 20.30 15.00 2.16
CA LYS A 197 18.96 15.15 1.57
C LYS A 197 17.86 14.76 2.57
N TRP A 198 18.07 13.70 3.34
CA TRP A 198 17.11 13.26 4.34
C TRP A 198 16.97 14.28 5.49
N LEU A 199 18.09 14.91 5.92
CA LEU A 199 18.07 15.97 6.93
C LEU A 199 17.35 17.25 6.45
N VAL A 200 17.39 17.54 5.14
CA VAL A 200 16.58 18.62 4.58
C VAL A 200 15.10 18.33 4.71
N LEU A 201 14.66 17.10 4.40
CA LEU A 201 13.23 16.74 4.56
C LEU A 201 12.77 16.84 6.02
N ILE A 202 13.60 16.45 6.99
CA ILE A 202 13.28 16.63 8.42
C ILE A 202 13.15 18.11 8.78
N ALA A 203 14.08 18.95 8.34
CA ALA A 203 14.00 20.37 8.62
C ALA A 203 12.73 21.01 8.04
N LEU A 204 12.35 20.60 6.84
CA LEU A 204 11.09 21.04 6.22
C LEU A 204 9.85 20.57 6.98
N TYR A 205 9.83 19.32 7.43
CA TYR A 205 8.75 18.80 8.26
C TYR A 205 8.62 19.56 9.58
N ASP A 206 9.74 19.84 10.24
CA ASP A 206 9.74 20.47 11.57
C ASP A 206 9.45 21.98 11.49
N GLN A 207 9.97 22.70 10.49
CA GLN A 207 10.08 24.18 10.50
C GLN A 207 9.21 24.89 9.46
N SER A 208 8.79 24.21 8.35
CA SER A 208 7.97 24.86 7.34
C SER A 208 6.64 25.35 7.92
N GLN A 209 6.19 26.53 7.50
CA GLN A 209 4.88 27.10 7.84
C GLN A 209 3.78 26.55 6.91
N ASP A 210 4.14 26.07 5.71
CA ASP A 210 3.19 25.50 4.76
C ASP A 210 2.97 24.01 5.04
N GLU A 211 1.71 23.64 5.24
CA GLU A 211 1.34 22.27 5.58
C GLU A 211 1.56 21.31 4.40
N SER A 212 1.45 21.78 3.15
CA SER A 212 1.69 20.94 1.97
C SER A 212 3.15 20.54 1.85
N ILE A 213 4.07 21.48 2.12
CA ILE A 213 5.51 21.21 2.19
C ILE A 213 5.81 20.22 3.31
N ARG A 214 5.24 20.44 4.52
CA ARG A 214 5.44 19.56 5.67
C ARG A 214 5.01 18.13 5.38
N GLN A 215 3.80 17.96 4.83
CA GLN A 215 3.24 16.63 4.58
C GLN A 215 3.95 15.92 3.43
N ARG A 216 4.39 16.63 2.39
CA ARG A 216 5.18 16.05 1.31
C ARG A 216 6.57 15.64 1.79
N ALA A 217 7.21 16.43 2.65
CA ALA A 217 8.47 16.09 3.30
C ALA A 217 8.33 14.86 4.22
N LEU A 218 7.26 14.76 5.01
CA LEU A 218 6.97 13.60 5.87
C LEU A 218 6.90 12.30 5.06
N ILE A 219 6.20 12.32 3.92
CA ILE A 219 6.11 11.14 3.05
C ILE A 219 7.50 10.72 2.56
N GLY A 220 8.30 11.68 2.08
CA GLY A 220 9.66 11.41 1.62
C GLY A 220 10.54 10.82 2.71
N LEU A 221 10.55 11.43 3.89
CA LEU A 221 11.39 10.97 5.01
C LEU A 221 10.99 9.57 5.53
N CYS A 222 9.69 9.23 5.54
CA CYS A 222 9.23 7.92 5.98
C CYS A 222 9.51 6.82 4.96
N LEU A 223 9.27 7.08 3.66
CA LEU A 223 9.56 6.11 2.60
C LEU A 223 11.08 5.84 2.46
N ALA A 224 11.91 6.85 2.73
CA ALA A 224 13.37 6.76 2.71
C ALA A 224 13.98 6.66 4.12
N MET A 225 13.27 6.08 5.09
CA MET A 225 13.77 5.98 6.46
C MET A 225 15.09 5.22 6.55
N PRO A 226 16.11 5.75 7.27
CA PRO A 226 17.43 5.15 7.37
C PRO A 226 17.37 3.74 7.99
N ARG A 227 18.28 2.86 7.54
CA ARG A 227 18.34 1.44 7.92
C ARG A 227 19.75 1.01 8.24
N GLY A 228 20.30 1.62 9.28
CA GLY A 228 21.68 1.44 9.71
C GLY A 228 22.52 2.71 9.57
N GLU A 229 22.14 3.65 8.73
CA GLU A 229 22.87 4.91 8.50
C GLU A 229 23.02 5.76 9.78
N GLN A 230 22.06 5.67 10.68
CA GLN A 230 22.11 6.35 12.00
C GLN A 230 23.28 5.90 12.88
N SER A 231 23.92 4.77 12.59
CA SER A 231 25.12 4.34 13.29
C SER A 231 26.37 5.12 12.89
N LEU A 232 26.37 5.69 11.67
CA LEU A 232 27.47 6.51 11.15
C LEU A 232 27.22 8.01 11.35
N PHE A 233 25.96 8.44 11.14
CA PHE A 233 25.59 9.85 11.14
C PHE A 233 24.81 10.19 12.42
N THR A 234 25.51 10.81 13.40
CA THR A 234 24.90 11.17 14.70
C THR A 234 23.74 12.14 14.58
N ASN A 235 23.81 13.09 13.64
CA ASN A 235 22.74 14.03 13.33
C ASN A 235 21.44 13.36 12.84
N ILE A 236 21.55 12.24 12.12
CA ILE A 236 20.36 11.41 11.76
C ILE A 236 19.75 10.80 13.01
N LYS A 237 20.57 10.22 13.89
CA LYS A 237 20.09 9.64 15.14
C LYS A 237 19.35 10.66 15.98
N GLU A 238 19.96 11.82 16.23
CA GLU A 238 19.34 12.91 16.97
C GLU A 238 18.02 13.40 16.34
N ALA A 239 17.95 13.45 15.00
CA ALA A 239 16.75 13.82 14.29
C ALA A 239 15.62 12.78 14.45
N ILE A 240 15.95 11.50 14.41
CA ILE A 240 14.98 10.42 14.66
C ILE A 240 14.50 10.45 16.12
N ASP A 241 15.40 10.65 17.08
CA ASP A 241 15.05 10.73 18.50
C ASP A 241 14.06 11.91 18.74
N ARG A 242 14.24 13.05 18.07
CA ARG A 242 13.29 14.18 18.11
C ARG A 242 11.95 13.83 17.51
N LEU A 243 11.90 13.18 16.33
CA LEU A 243 10.66 12.72 15.71
C LEU A 243 9.87 11.78 16.63
N GLN A 244 10.57 10.83 17.23
CA GLN A 244 9.95 9.86 18.15
C GLN A 244 9.47 10.51 19.45
N ALA A 245 10.12 11.57 19.92
CA ALA A 245 9.68 12.33 21.10
C ALA A 245 8.42 13.17 20.82
N SER A 246 8.20 13.61 19.58
CA SER A 246 7.05 14.43 19.18
C SER A 246 5.77 13.60 19.05
N GLU A 247 4.76 13.87 19.87
CA GLU A 247 3.44 13.23 19.79
C GLU A 247 2.77 13.50 18.42
N LYS A 248 2.90 14.73 17.91
CA LYS A 248 2.40 15.09 16.57
C LYS A 248 3.06 14.24 15.50
N ALA A 249 4.38 14.12 15.51
CA ALA A 249 5.10 13.35 14.51
C ALA A 249 4.75 11.86 14.56
N ARG A 250 4.64 11.26 15.76
CA ARG A 250 4.19 9.87 15.92
C ARG A 250 2.80 9.64 15.33
N ARG A 251 1.87 10.55 15.59
CA ARG A 251 0.52 10.50 15.03
C ARG A 251 0.53 10.64 13.51
N ASP A 252 1.24 11.63 12.99
CA ASP A 252 1.36 11.85 11.53
C ASP A 252 1.97 10.65 10.82
N MET A 253 3.00 10.03 11.39
CA MET A 253 3.61 8.80 10.88
C MET A 253 2.64 7.62 10.92
N LEU A 254 1.90 7.43 12.02
CA LEU A 254 0.89 6.37 12.14
C LEU A 254 -0.18 6.50 11.05
N GLU A 255 -0.74 7.68 10.90
CA GLU A 255 -1.76 7.97 9.89
C GLU A 255 -1.20 7.73 8.46
N LEU A 256 0.04 8.16 8.19
CA LEU A 256 0.70 7.90 6.92
C LEU A 256 0.86 6.40 6.65
N GLN A 257 1.28 5.61 7.65
CA GLN A 257 1.41 4.16 7.48
C GLN A 257 0.07 3.52 7.12
N MET A 258 -1.02 3.95 7.76
CA MET A 258 -2.36 3.46 7.45
C MET A 258 -2.78 3.86 6.02
N GLN A 259 -2.50 5.09 5.61
CA GLN A 259 -2.77 5.57 4.24
C GLN A 259 -1.98 4.79 3.17
N ILE A 260 -0.74 4.42 3.44
CA ILE A 260 0.05 3.56 2.53
C ILE A 260 -0.59 2.18 2.37
N VAL A 261 -1.07 1.58 3.47
CA VAL A 261 -1.77 0.27 3.41
C VAL A 261 -3.04 0.36 2.56
N LEU A 262 -3.81 1.43 2.71
CA LEU A 262 -5.03 1.67 1.91
C LEU A 262 -4.68 1.89 0.43
N ASN A 263 -3.65 2.68 0.17
CA ASN A 263 -3.21 2.97 -1.20
C ASN A 263 -2.75 1.71 -1.95
N LEU A 264 -2.14 0.73 -1.26
CA LEU A 264 -1.77 -0.56 -1.85
C LEU A 264 -2.97 -1.45 -2.20
N ARG A 265 -4.17 -1.12 -1.73
CA ARG A 265 -5.42 -1.81 -2.08
C ARG A 265 -6.12 -1.23 -3.29
N THR A 266 -5.65 -0.11 -3.82
CA THR A 266 -6.29 0.64 -4.92
C THR A 266 -6.74 -0.25 -6.07
N GLU A 267 -5.93 -1.23 -6.49
CA GLU A 267 -6.31 -2.14 -7.59
C GLU A 267 -7.43 -3.10 -7.21
N ALA A 268 -7.41 -3.64 -6.00
CA ALA A 268 -8.47 -4.52 -5.51
C ALA A 268 -9.78 -3.75 -5.31
N ASP A 269 -9.69 -2.56 -4.72
CA ASP A 269 -10.84 -1.67 -4.51
C ASP A 269 -11.42 -1.21 -5.86
N ASN A 270 -10.57 -0.91 -6.85
CA ASN A 270 -11.01 -0.59 -8.21
C ASN A 270 -11.68 -1.79 -8.90
N ALA A 271 -11.14 -3.01 -8.74
CA ALA A 271 -11.76 -4.20 -9.28
C ALA A 271 -13.14 -4.47 -8.64
N GLU A 272 -13.29 -4.24 -7.34
CA GLU A 272 -14.57 -4.32 -6.64
C GLU A 272 -15.55 -3.25 -7.15
N MET A 273 -15.09 -2.01 -7.33
CA MET A 273 -15.87 -0.91 -7.90
C MET A 273 -16.42 -1.27 -9.28
N GLN A 274 -15.56 -1.77 -10.18
CA GLN A 274 -15.93 -2.13 -11.55
C GLN A 274 -16.88 -3.33 -11.63
N ARG A 275 -16.74 -4.29 -10.71
CA ARG A 275 -17.55 -5.51 -10.72
C ARG A 275 -18.91 -5.32 -10.05
N ASP A 276 -18.93 -4.66 -8.89
CA ASP A 276 -20.08 -4.70 -7.98
C ASP A 276 -20.86 -3.36 -7.94
N ILE A 277 -20.22 -2.23 -8.20
CA ILE A 277 -20.80 -0.89 -8.00
C ILE A 277 -21.14 -0.22 -9.33
N MET A 278 -20.16 -0.12 -10.24
CA MET A 278 -20.33 0.60 -11.51
C MET A 278 -21.47 0.04 -12.40
N PRO A 279 -21.69 -1.28 -12.51
CA PRO A 279 -22.80 -1.80 -13.32
C PRO A 279 -24.18 -1.36 -12.82
N THR A 280 -24.35 -1.23 -11.51
CA THR A 280 -25.60 -0.77 -10.90
C THR A 280 -25.81 0.72 -11.15
N ILE A 281 -24.75 1.53 -10.97
CA ILE A 281 -24.80 2.97 -11.26
C ILE A 281 -25.08 3.22 -12.75
N MET A 282 -24.42 2.50 -13.67
CA MET A 282 -24.61 2.67 -15.12
C MET A 282 -26.02 2.25 -15.58
N ARG A 283 -26.57 1.16 -15.02
CA ARG A 283 -27.94 0.73 -15.33
C ARG A 283 -28.99 1.75 -14.90
N ASN A 284 -28.68 2.52 -13.87
CA ASN A 284 -29.60 3.51 -13.29
C ASN A 284 -29.17 4.96 -13.59
N SER A 285 -28.36 5.18 -14.66
CA SER A 285 -27.79 6.50 -15.02
C SER A 285 -28.84 7.54 -15.48
N ASN A 286 -30.09 7.12 -15.76
CA ASN A 286 -31.18 8.02 -16.07
C ASN A 286 -31.82 8.66 -14.83
N LEU A 287 -31.40 8.24 -13.62
CA LEU A 287 -31.88 8.78 -12.35
C LEU A 287 -30.99 9.95 -11.89
N LYS A 288 -31.60 11.13 -11.66
CA LYS A 288 -30.89 12.32 -11.12
C LYS A 288 -30.98 12.39 -9.62
N MET A 289 -29.86 12.72 -8.98
CA MET A 289 -29.83 13.08 -7.55
C MET A 289 -30.25 14.54 -7.36
N SER A 290 -31.28 14.78 -6.55
CA SER A 290 -31.65 16.11 -6.06
C SER A 290 -31.57 16.14 -4.53
N GLY A 291 -30.51 16.70 -3.97
CA GLY A 291 -30.25 16.71 -2.54
C GLY A 291 -30.04 15.30 -1.98
N SER A 292 -30.84 14.89 -0.99
CA SER A 292 -30.82 13.54 -0.42
C SER A 292 -31.79 12.56 -1.09
N SER A 293 -32.47 12.98 -2.17
CA SER A 293 -33.48 12.18 -2.90
C SER A 293 -33.05 11.94 -4.34
N ILE A 294 -33.39 10.78 -4.88
CA ILE A 294 -33.13 10.41 -6.27
C ILE A 294 -34.41 10.63 -7.07
N ILE A 295 -34.33 11.35 -8.20
CA ILE A 295 -35.47 11.68 -9.06
C ILE A 295 -35.19 11.12 -10.46
N ASP A 296 -36.19 10.45 -11.06
CA ASP A 296 -36.18 9.99 -12.45
C ASP A 296 -36.37 11.16 -13.42
N THR A 297 -35.57 11.22 -14.50
CA THR A 297 -35.61 12.31 -15.48
C THR A 297 -36.39 11.99 -16.75
N ASP A 298 -36.79 10.75 -16.96
CA ASP A 298 -37.62 10.36 -18.08
C ASP A 298 -39.09 10.72 -17.80
N ASN A 299 -39.45 11.96 -18.11
CA ASN A 299 -40.74 12.57 -17.84
C ASN A 299 -41.83 12.17 -18.89
N ASP A 300 -41.88 10.90 -19.28
CA ASP A 300 -43.04 10.32 -19.98
C ASP A 300 -43.65 9.19 -19.12
N SER A 301 -43.81 9.48 -17.84
CA SER A 301 -44.47 8.56 -16.91
C SER A 301 -45.95 8.54 -17.16
N SER A 302 -46.45 7.51 -17.79
CA SER A 302 -47.86 7.14 -17.75
C SER A 302 -48.27 6.89 -16.30
N LEU A 303 -49.51 7.20 -15.93
CA LEU A 303 -50.10 7.04 -14.58
C LEU A 303 -49.95 5.60 -13.99
N SER A 304 -49.52 4.63 -14.81
CA SER A 304 -49.26 3.23 -14.41
C SER A 304 -47.96 3.07 -13.61
N ASP A 305 -46.99 4.03 -13.71
CA ASP A 305 -45.71 3.96 -12.96
C ASP A 305 -45.84 4.53 -11.53
N ILE A 306 -46.95 5.23 -11.25
CA ILE A 306 -47.20 5.82 -9.91
C ILE A 306 -47.90 4.80 -8.97
N LEU A 307 -48.47 3.73 -9.53
CA LEU A 307 -49.19 2.71 -8.78
C LEU A 307 -48.36 1.43 -8.60
N GLY A 308 -47.34 1.52 -7.78
CA GLY A 308 -46.69 0.36 -7.17
C GLY A 308 -45.88 -0.52 -8.14
N ASN A 309 -44.67 -0.11 -8.44
CA ASN A 309 -43.71 -0.95 -9.15
C ASN A 309 -42.61 -1.40 -8.17
N ASP A 310 -42.83 -2.57 -7.54
CA ASP A 310 -41.81 -3.19 -6.65
C ASP A 310 -40.40 -3.22 -7.27
N ALA A 311 -40.34 -3.30 -8.62
CA ALA A 311 -39.10 -3.27 -9.39
C ALA A 311 -38.40 -1.88 -9.45
N TYR A 312 -39.15 -0.78 -9.24
CA TYR A 312 -38.56 0.56 -9.13
C TYR A 312 -37.98 0.77 -7.76
N ASP A 313 -38.68 0.37 -6.70
CA ASP A 313 -38.21 0.48 -5.34
C ASP A 313 -36.98 -0.41 -5.11
N GLU A 314 -36.92 -1.63 -5.66
CA GLU A 314 -35.76 -2.50 -5.61
C GLU A 314 -34.55 -1.85 -6.31
N ARG A 315 -34.70 -1.23 -7.48
CA ARG A 315 -33.63 -0.52 -8.20
C ARG A 315 -33.10 0.68 -7.42
N MET A 316 -34.00 1.43 -6.78
CA MET A 316 -33.63 2.57 -5.93
C MET A 316 -32.81 2.13 -4.72
N VAL A 317 -33.23 1.05 -4.06
CA VAL A 317 -32.51 0.47 -2.92
C VAL A 317 -31.13 -0.04 -3.34
N GLU A 318 -31.03 -0.72 -4.51
CA GLU A 318 -29.73 -1.15 -5.05
C GLU A 318 -28.80 0.02 -5.38
N LEU A 319 -29.33 1.10 -5.96
CA LEU A 319 -28.57 2.31 -6.27
C LEU A 319 -28.08 3.00 -4.99
N GLU A 320 -28.97 3.18 -4.02
CA GLU A 320 -28.64 3.78 -2.72
C GLU A 320 -27.56 2.94 -1.99
N HIS A 321 -27.73 1.63 -1.99
CA HIS A 321 -26.72 0.71 -1.40
C HIS A 321 -25.37 0.84 -2.09
N SER A 322 -25.33 0.89 -3.43
CA SER A 322 -24.10 1.04 -4.21
C SER A 322 -23.43 2.39 -3.98
N MET A 323 -24.21 3.46 -3.88
CA MET A 323 -23.70 4.81 -3.57
C MET A 323 -23.17 4.91 -2.13
N ASN A 324 -23.90 4.35 -1.16
CA ASN A 324 -23.45 4.29 0.23
C ASN A 324 -22.14 3.51 0.35
N LYS A 325 -22.04 2.37 -0.31
CA LYS A 325 -20.81 1.57 -0.37
C LYS A 325 -19.65 2.34 -0.99
N MET A 326 -19.87 3.07 -2.08
CA MET A 326 -18.88 3.94 -2.71
C MET A 326 -18.40 5.05 -1.74
N MET A 327 -19.35 5.71 -1.05
CA MET A 327 -19.03 6.74 -0.06
C MET A 327 -18.27 6.16 1.14
N GLU A 328 -18.62 4.98 1.60
CA GLU A 328 -17.88 4.28 2.67
C GLU A 328 -16.45 3.95 2.25
N MET A 329 -16.24 3.43 1.04
CA MET A 329 -14.90 3.20 0.49
C MET A 329 -14.09 4.49 0.45
N GLN A 330 -14.67 5.59 -0.02
CA GLN A 330 -14.01 6.90 -0.08
C GLN A 330 -13.68 7.43 1.32
N ARG A 331 -14.61 7.35 2.27
CA ARG A 331 -14.38 7.74 3.68
C ARG A 331 -13.32 6.88 4.35
N ALA A 332 -13.29 5.59 4.02
CA ALA A 332 -12.24 4.68 4.49
C ALA A 332 -10.86 4.99 3.90
N GLY A 333 -10.77 5.88 2.90
CA GLY A 333 -9.52 6.32 2.27
C GLY A 333 -9.13 5.54 1.01
N SER A 334 -10.02 4.71 0.45
CA SER A 334 -9.80 4.02 -0.82
C SER A 334 -9.71 5.02 -1.98
N ASP A 335 -8.86 4.71 -2.95
CA ASP A 335 -8.70 5.50 -4.18
C ASP A 335 -9.67 5.01 -5.26
N ILE A 336 -10.93 5.43 -5.15
CA ILE A 336 -12.01 5.02 -6.06
C ILE A 336 -11.89 5.62 -7.47
N TYR A 337 -11.04 6.63 -7.67
CA TYR A 337 -10.89 7.34 -8.94
C TYR A 337 -9.78 6.75 -9.83
N PHE A 338 -8.92 5.88 -9.30
CA PHE A 338 -7.75 5.36 -10.00
C PHE A 338 -8.08 4.79 -11.38
N GLY A 339 -9.09 3.93 -11.49
CA GLY A 339 -9.46 3.25 -12.74
C GLY A 339 -9.88 4.22 -13.84
N GLY A 340 -10.66 5.27 -13.50
CA GLY A 340 -11.10 6.29 -14.45
C GLY A 340 -9.92 7.11 -14.98
N PHE A 341 -9.00 7.50 -14.13
CA PHE A 341 -7.88 8.37 -14.51
C PHE A 341 -6.69 7.62 -15.12
N ALA A 342 -6.54 6.30 -14.93
CA ALA A 342 -5.42 5.53 -15.46
C ALA A 342 -5.30 5.65 -16.99
N HIS A 343 -6.42 5.64 -17.70
CA HIS A 343 -6.44 5.79 -19.16
C HIS A 343 -6.09 7.21 -19.64
N MET A 344 -6.31 8.22 -18.81
CA MET A 344 -6.05 9.64 -19.12
C MET A 344 -4.57 10.02 -18.95
N LYS A 345 -3.70 9.14 -18.44
CA LYS A 345 -2.24 9.38 -18.29
C LYS A 345 -1.47 9.26 -19.60
N ARG A 346 -2.16 9.15 -20.75
CA ARG A 346 -1.54 9.08 -22.09
C ARG A 346 -1.35 10.44 -22.75
N PHE A 347 -1.78 11.53 -22.14
CA PHE A 347 -1.49 12.89 -22.65
C PHE A 347 0.01 13.15 -22.62
N SER A 348 0.51 13.93 -23.61
CA SER A 348 1.94 14.27 -23.76
C SER A 348 2.53 14.95 -22.53
N PHE A 349 1.72 15.63 -21.74
CA PHE A 349 2.08 16.18 -20.44
C PHE A 349 2.79 15.15 -19.54
N PHE A 350 2.33 13.93 -19.50
CA PHE A 350 2.87 12.87 -18.64
C PHE A 350 4.12 12.16 -19.20
N TYR A 351 4.61 12.57 -20.38
CA TYR A 351 5.90 12.10 -20.90
C TYR A 351 7.08 12.79 -20.21
N GLN A 352 6.86 13.99 -19.68
CA GLN A 352 7.84 14.69 -18.85
C GLN A 352 7.77 14.19 -17.42
N LEU A 353 8.91 13.71 -16.88
CA LEU A 353 8.99 13.13 -15.54
C LEU A 353 8.53 14.10 -14.44
N SER A 354 9.01 15.33 -14.44
CA SER A 354 8.73 16.37 -13.44
C SER A 354 7.23 16.71 -13.37
N ASN A 355 6.50 16.60 -14.49
CA ASN A 355 5.07 16.91 -14.55
C ASN A 355 4.18 15.97 -13.69
N TRP A 356 4.70 14.80 -13.31
CA TRP A 356 4.01 13.93 -12.35
C TRP A 356 3.99 14.48 -10.92
N PHE A 357 4.86 15.45 -10.62
CA PHE A 357 5.07 15.99 -9.28
C PHE A 357 4.72 17.47 -9.16
N VAL A 358 4.36 18.12 -10.26
CA VAL A 358 3.91 19.52 -10.29
C VAL A 358 2.56 19.63 -9.59
N PRO A 359 2.43 20.47 -8.56
CA PRO A 359 1.12 20.79 -7.98
C PRO A 359 0.19 21.39 -9.05
N PHE A 360 -1.11 21.16 -8.92
CA PHE A 360 -2.05 21.71 -9.88
C PHE A 360 -2.25 23.21 -9.69
N PHE A 361 -1.95 23.99 -10.74
CA PHE A 361 -2.24 25.42 -10.78
C PHE A 361 -2.69 25.87 -12.17
N SER A 362 -3.59 26.88 -12.19
CA SER A 362 -4.32 27.30 -13.39
C SER A 362 -3.42 27.95 -14.47
N MET A 363 -2.33 28.57 -14.06
CA MET A 363 -1.39 29.27 -14.96
C MET A 363 -0.31 28.33 -15.53
N HIS A 364 -0.36 27.04 -15.24
CA HIS A 364 0.55 26.08 -15.87
C HIS A 364 0.51 26.21 -17.39
N PRO A 365 1.66 26.28 -18.09
CA PRO A 365 1.69 26.53 -19.54
C PRO A 365 0.81 25.59 -20.35
N ASP A 366 0.84 24.29 -20.04
CA ASP A 366 0.04 23.29 -20.76
C ASP A 366 -1.47 23.46 -20.51
N VAL A 367 -1.88 23.83 -19.29
CA VAL A 367 -3.26 24.15 -18.94
C VAL A 367 -3.72 25.41 -19.67
N SER A 368 -2.92 26.48 -19.63
CA SER A 368 -3.20 27.74 -20.30
C SER A 368 -3.28 27.62 -21.82
N ASN A 369 -2.58 26.65 -22.41
CA ASN A 369 -2.63 26.35 -23.84
C ASN A 369 -3.80 25.44 -24.23
N ALA A 370 -4.25 24.55 -23.32
CA ALA A 370 -5.37 23.67 -23.54
C ALA A 370 -6.73 24.42 -23.48
N LEU A 371 -6.85 25.40 -22.59
CA LEU A 371 -8.09 26.17 -22.36
C LEU A 371 -8.03 27.51 -23.10
N ARG A 372 -8.70 27.57 -24.25
CA ARG A 372 -8.63 28.72 -25.18
C ARG A 372 -9.71 29.76 -24.98
N SER A 373 -10.91 29.35 -24.53
CA SER A 373 -12.06 30.27 -24.34
C SER A 373 -12.28 30.60 -22.87
N GLU A 374 -12.94 31.74 -22.58
CA GLU A 374 -13.30 32.12 -21.20
C GLU A 374 -14.29 31.12 -20.58
N GLU A 375 -15.12 30.47 -21.39
CA GLU A 375 -16.04 29.40 -20.91
C GLU A 375 -15.25 28.16 -20.47
N GLN A 376 -14.21 27.77 -21.23
CA GLN A 376 -13.33 26.66 -20.84
C GLN A 376 -12.56 26.97 -19.57
N LYS A 377 -12.21 28.25 -19.32
CA LYS A 377 -11.54 28.64 -18.07
C LYS A 377 -12.41 28.46 -16.81
N LYS A 378 -13.74 28.51 -16.93
CA LYS A 378 -14.64 28.21 -15.81
C LYS A 378 -14.46 26.76 -15.29
N ILE A 379 -14.01 25.84 -16.16
CA ILE A 379 -13.67 24.47 -15.80
C ILE A 379 -12.58 24.44 -14.70
N LEU A 380 -11.65 25.40 -14.70
CA LEU A 380 -10.58 25.46 -13.70
C LEU A 380 -11.10 25.57 -12.27
N ASN A 381 -12.16 26.36 -12.06
CA ASN A 381 -12.74 26.53 -10.74
C ASN A 381 -13.36 25.21 -10.22
N ILE A 382 -13.99 24.46 -11.13
CA ILE A 382 -14.56 23.13 -10.81
C ILE A 382 -13.44 22.16 -10.48
N VAL A 383 -12.43 22.05 -11.35
CA VAL A 383 -11.31 21.12 -11.20
C VAL A 383 -10.50 21.41 -9.92
N SER A 384 -10.25 22.68 -9.62
CA SER A 384 -9.51 23.07 -8.40
C SER A 384 -10.15 22.55 -7.13
N ASN A 385 -11.47 22.49 -7.08
CA ASN A 385 -12.27 22.07 -5.92
C ASN A 385 -12.59 20.55 -5.90
N THR A 386 -12.16 19.78 -6.91
CA THR A 386 -12.40 18.33 -6.93
C THR A 386 -11.46 17.60 -5.95
N PRO A 387 -11.90 16.44 -5.39
CA PRO A 387 -11.09 15.61 -4.51
C PRO A 387 -10.11 14.73 -5.28
N PHE A 388 -9.51 15.26 -6.34
CA PHE A 388 -8.54 14.56 -7.18
C PHE A 388 -7.12 14.94 -6.79
N CYS A 389 -6.17 14.01 -6.92
CA CYS A 389 -4.75 14.34 -6.80
C CYS A 389 -4.30 15.22 -7.99
N ASP A 390 -3.17 15.90 -7.84
CA ASP A 390 -2.70 16.89 -8.83
C ASP A 390 -2.63 16.33 -10.24
N SER A 391 -2.04 15.15 -10.44
CA SER A 391 -1.93 14.54 -11.76
C SER A 391 -3.29 14.20 -12.38
N ASP A 392 -4.31 13.90 -11.55
CA ASP A 392 -5.66 13.65 -12.05
C ASP A 392 -6.36 14.93 -12.44
N LYS A 393 -6.15 16.02 -11.69
CA LYS A 393 -6.65 17.35 -12.06
C LYS A 393 -6.13 17.77 -13.44
N TYR A 394 -4.83 17.58 -13.70
CA TYR A 394 -4.27 17.82 -15.05
C TYR A 394 -4.93 16.92 -16.10
N SER A 395 -5.06 15.64 -15.85
CA SER A 395 -5.73 14.70 -16.77
C SER A 395 -7.15 15.14 -17.08
N PHE A 396 -7.88 15.58 -16.07
CA PHE A 396 -9.27 15.98 -16.19
C PHE A 396 -9.41 17.24 -17.04
N VAL A 397 -8.54 18.26 -16.85
CA VAL A 397 -8.49 19.46 -17.68
C VAL A 397 -8.25 19.09 -19.14
N PHE A 398 -7.24 18.26 -19.44
CA PHE A 398 -6.91 17.87 -20.82
C PHE A 398 -8.01 17.05 -21.47
N ALA A 399 -8.66 16.16 -20.72
CA ALA A 399 -9.79 15.39 -21.21
C ALA A 399 -10.98 16.30 -21.55
N LEU A 400 -11.36 17.19 -20.62
CA LEU A 400 -12.46 18.13 -20.84
C LEU A 400 -12.17 19.11 -21.99
N SER A 401 -10.95 19.64 -22.09
CA SER A 401 -10.58 20.53 -23.20
C SER A 401 -10.70 19.86 -24.56
N SER A 402 -10.44 18.55 -24.64
CA SER A 402 -10.53 17.78 -25.89
C SER A 402 -11.96 17.51 -26.37
N ILE A 403 -12.95 17.57 -25.47
CA ILE A 403 -14.35 17.30 -25.76
C ILE A 403 -15.27 18.51 -25.58
N ALA A 404 -14.75 19.63 -25.06
CA ALA A 404 -15.54 20.80 -24.68
C ALA A 404 -16.45 21.33 -25.82
N ASP A 405 -15.93 21.33 -27.04
CA ASP A 405 -16.68 21.80 -28.21
C ASP A 405 -17.84 20.83 -28.64
N LYS A 406 -17.74 19.57 -28.20
CA LYS A 406 -18.68 18.49 -28.52
C LYS A 406 -19.70 18.23 -27.42
N LEU A 407 -19.58 18.88 -26.27
CA LEU A 407 -20.51 18.70 -25.16
C LEU A 407 -21.88 19.26 -25.52
N PRO A 408 -22.99 18.56 -25.17
CA PRO A 408 -24.33 19.08 -25.28
C PRO A 408 -24.51 20.39 -24.48
N ASP A 409 -25.38 21.29 -24.96
CA ASP A 409 -25.51 22.62 -24.36
C ASP A 409 -26.00 22.58 -22.91
N ASN A 410 -26.84 21.61 -22.54
CA ASN A 410 -27.27 21.38 -21.17
C ASN A 410 -26.10 21.02 -20.26
N VAL A 411 -25.09 20.27 -20.76
CA VAL A 411 -23.87 19.93 -20.00
C VAL A 411 -22.94 21.15 -19.91
N LYS A 412 -22.87 21.95 -20.98
CA LYS A 412 -22.13 23.23 -20.96
C LYS A 412 -22.71 24.20 -19.96
N GLU A 413 -24.04 24.32 -19.90
CA GLU A 413 -24.76 25.16 -18.93
C GLU A 413 -24.56 24.65 -17.50
N MET A 414 -24.58 23.33 -17.28
CA MET A 414 -24.30 22.73 -15.97
C MET A 414 -22.84 22.95 -15.52
N LEU A 415 -21.90 22.92 -16.45
CA LEU A 415 -20.50 23.27 -16.20
C LEU A 415 -20.28 24.79 -16.05
N ALA A 416 -21.13 25.62 -16.67
CA ALA A 416 -20.99 27.08 -16.71
C ALA A 416 -21.69 27.83 -15.57
N GLY A 417 -22.69 27.27 -14.92
CA GLY A 417 -23.57 28.14 -14.19
C GLY A 417 -24.12 27.73 -12.85
N GLN A 418 -24.29 26.50 -12.49
CA GLN A 418 -25.02 26.14 -11.26
C GLN A 418 -24.59 24.83 -10.59
N GLY A 419 -23.48 24.22 -11.00
CA GLY A 419 -22.91 23.04 -10.35
C GLY A 419 -22.31 23.29 -8.95
N ASP A 420 -22.39 24.53 -8.47
CA ASP A 420 -21.71 24.95 -7.23
C ASP A 420 -22.33 24.38 -5.95
N THR A 421 -23.56 23.81 -6.00
CA THR A 421 -24.26 23.60 -4.74
C THR A 421 -24.38 22.14 -4.28
N ILE A 422 -24.31 21.15 -5.11
CA ILE A 422 -24.70 19.78 -4.70
C ILE A 422 -23.54 18.78 -4.65
N ILE A 423 -22.64 18.81 -5.64
CA ILE A 423 -21.47 17.91 -5.65
C ILE A 423 -20.34 18.47 -4.79
N VAL A 424 -20.20 19.80 -4.76
CA VAL A 424 -19.11 20.50 -4.09
C VAL A 424 -19.25 20.52 -2.57
N ASP A 425 -20.47 20.65 -2.01
CA ASP A 425 -20.64 20.74 -0.55
C ASP A 425 -20.48 19.38 0.16
N ALA A 426 -20.84 18.29 -0.45
CA ALA A 426 -20.56 16.95 0.08
C ALA A 426 -19.07 16.58 -0.03
N LEU A 427 -18.30 17.25 -0.90
CA LEU A 427 -16.88 17.02 -1.16
C LEU A 427 -15.96 18.10 -0.57
N LYS A 428 -16.52 19.19 -0.01
CA LYS A 428 -15.77 20.26 0.68
C LYS A 428 -15.16 19.80 2.02
N ALA A 429 -15.17 18.51 2.32
CA ALA A 429 -14.52 17.96 3.47
C ALA A 429 -13.01 18.26 3.41
N ASP A 430 -12.59 19.24 4.23
CA ASP A 430 -11.25 19.35 4.81
C ASP A 430 -10.04 19.28 3.85
N VAL A 431 -10.13 19.89 2.66
CA VAL A 431 -9.02 19.92 1.67
C VAL A 431 -7.70 20.46 2.25
N ASN A 432 -7.76 21.22 3.34
CA ASN A 432 -6.58 21.79 4.00
C ASN A 432 -6.09 20.95 5.20
N THR A 433 -6.68 19.78 5.46
CA THR A 433 -6.20 18.94 6.55
C THR A 433 -4.91 18.20 6.18
N PRO A 434 -3.99 18.01 7.15
CA PRO A 434 -2.77 17.24 6.92
C PRO A 434 -3.04 15.84 6.33
N ILE A 435 -4.11 15.18 6.80
CA ILE A 435 -4.53 13.85 6.35
C ILE A 435 -4.91 13.86 4.85
N TYR A 436 -5.66 14.88 4.42
CA TYR A 436 -6.08 15.01 3.02
C TYR A 436 -4.88 15.32 2.12
N ILE A 437 -4.04 16.28 2.50
CA ILE A 437 -2.83 16.66 1.76
C ILE A 437 -1.91 15.45 1.56
N ARG A 438 -1.64 14.69 2.63
CA ARG A 438 -0.84 13.44 2.55
C ARG A 438 -1.45 12.44 1.58
N ARG A 439 -2.76 12.19 1.69
CA ARG A 439 -3.47 11.24 0.84
C ARG A 439 -3.36 11.60 -0.64
N MET A 440 -3.57 12.87 -0.98
CA MET A 440 -3.50 13.34 -2.36
C MET A 440 -2.09 13.16 -2.95
N TYR A 441 -1.05 13.54 -2.23
CA TYR A 441 0.31 13.34 -2.72
C TYR A 441 0.71 11.86 -2.78
N LEU A 442 0.26 11.05 -1.82
CA LEU A 442 0.52 9.60 -1.83
C LEU A 442 -0.14 8.92 -3.02
N GLN A 443 -1.39 9.29 -3.36
CA GLN A 443 -2.07 8.83 -4.57
C GLN A 443 -1.32 9.26 -5.83
N ASN A 444 -0.78 10.48 -5.85
CA ASN A 444 0.02 11.00 -6.97
C ASN A 444 1.30 10.17 -7.17
N LEU A 445 2.03 9.87 -6.08
CA LEU A 445 3.19 8.97 -6.09
C LEU A 445 2.83 7.57 -6.58
N TYR A 446 1.71 7.01 -6.10
CA TYR A 446 1.26 5.68 -6.52
C TYR A 446 0.98 5.63 -8.03
N ARG A 447 0.29 6.66 -8.57
CA ARG A 447 0.02 6.78 -10.00
C ARG A 447 1.32 6.84 -10.81
N PHE A 448 2.30 7.63 -10.37
CA PHE A 448 3.60 7.67 -11.02
C PHE A 448 4.22 6.27 -11.13
N PHE A 449 4.35 5.55 -10.04
CA PHE A 449 4.98 4.23 -10.03
C PHE A 449 4.18 3.14 -10.76
N ARG A 450 2.89 3.36 -11.02
CA ARG A 450 2.03 2.39 -11.72
C ARG A 450 1.81 2.72 -13.21
N LEU A 451 1.86 3.98 -13.58
CA LEU A 451 1.37 4.43 -14.88
C LEU A 451 2.43 5.16 -15.72
N TYR A 452 3.53 5.62 -15.12
CA TYR A 452 4.61 6.24 -15.90
C TYR A 452 5.31 5.18 -16.76
N SER A 453 5.54 5.49 -18.04
CA SER A 453 6.06 4.54 -19.03
C SER A 453 7.44 3.99 -18.66
N GLU A 454 8.28 4.79 -18.00
CA GLU A 454 9.62 4.44 -17.57
C GLU A 454 9.71 4.21 -16.04
N ALA A 455 8.58 3.94 -15.38
CA ALA A 455 8.53 3.69 -13.93
C ALA A 455 9.43 2.53 -13.49
N SER A 456 9.70 1.57 -14.38
CA SER A 456 10.62 0.45 -14.12
C SER A 456 12.06 0.88 -13.85
N ASP A 457 12.45 2.09 -14.28
CA ASP A 457 13.77 2.65 -14.00
C ASP A 457 13.92 3.15 -12.56
N PHE A 458 12.83 3.23 -11.81
CA PHE A 458 12.78 3.66 -10.42
C PHE A 458 12.43 2.50 -9.48
N GLU A 459 13.01 2.48 -8.28
CA GLU A 459 12.62 1.52 -7.26
C GLU A 459 11.29 1.95 -6.62
N SER A 460 10.21 1.24 -6.97
CA SER A 460 8.89 1.55 -6.43
C SER A 460 8.79 1.18 -4.95
N PRO A 461 8.46 2.12 -4.05
CA PRO A 461 8.16 1.80 -2.66
C PRO A 461 6.89 0.96 -2.52
N PHE A 462 6.00 0.98 -3.51
CA PHE A 462 4.72 0.27 -3.53
C PHE A 462 4.82 -1.15 -4.12
N LYS A 463 6.01 -1.60 -4.49
CA LYS A 463 6.22 -2.96 -4.99
C LYS A 463 5.85 -3.97 -3.90
N GLN A 464 5.08 -4.98 -4.27
CA GLN A 464 4.75 -6.11 -3.40
C GLN A 464 5.49 -7.36 -3.88
N GLU A 465 6.11 -8.08 -2.95
CA GLU A 465 6.80 -9.33 -3.23
C GLU A 465 6.15 -10.44 -2.41
N ASN A 466 5.69 -11.48 -3.09
CA ASN A 466 4.95 -12.59 -2.44
C ASN A 466 3.76 -12.14 -1.56
N GLY A 467 3.08 -11.07 -1.98
CA GLY A 467 1.95 -10.52 -1.24
C GLY A 467 2.33 -9.63 -0.04
N THR A 468 3.61 -9.42 0.22
CA THR A 468 4.11 -8.55 1.31
C THR A 468 4.49 -7.17 0.81
N MET A 469 4.37 -6.18 1.68
CA MET A 469 4.79 -4.80 1.42
C MET A 469 6.32 -4.70 1.35
N SER A 470 6.81 -3.75 0.54
CA SER A 470 8.21 -3.39 0.57
C SER A 470 8.61 -2.82 1.95
N LYS A 471 9.90 -2.88 2.24
CA LYS A 471 10.42 -2.25 3.47
C LYS A 471 10.19 -0.73 3.51
N ALA A 472 10.16 -0.06 2.37
CA ALA A 472 9.85 1.37 2.28
C ALA A 472 8.38 1.65 2.63
N ALA A 473 7.45 0.86 2.08
CA ALA A 473 6.03 1.00 2.37
C ALA A 473 5.66 0.60 3.82
N LEU A 474 6.30 -0.42 4.38
CA LEU A 474 6.11 -0.83 5.78
C LEU A 474 7.23 -0.25 6.67
N PHE A 475 7.34 1.07 6.72
CA PHE A 475 8.44 1.74 7.43
C PHE A 475 8.38 1.54 8.95
N PHE A 476 7.22 1.27 9.55
CA PHE A 476 7.11 0.87 10.96
C PHE A 476 7.78 -0.47 11.29
N ALA A 477 8.10 -1.29 10.29
CA ALA A 477 8.93 -2.47 10.48
C ALA A 477 10.42 -2.13 10.68
N ASN A 478 10.81 -0.86 10.58
CA ASN A 478 12.18 -0.43 10.82
C ASN A 478 12.55 -0.59 12.31
N PRO A 479 13.66 -1.30 12.64
CA PRO A 479 14.09 -1.51 14.03
C PRO A 479 14.25 -0.23 14.83
N ILE A 480 14.59 0.88 14.19
CA ILE A 480 14.86 2.17 14.85
C ILE A 480 13.62 2.76 15.54
N LEU A 481 12.41 2.39 15.11
CA LEU A 481 11.15 2.89 15.67
C LEU A 481 10.62 2.07 16.85
N ARG A 482 11.20 0.90 17.12
CA ARG A 482 10.57 -0.12 17.96
C ARG A 482 10.54 0.18 19.44
N GLU A 483 11.61 0.72 19.99
CA GLU A 483 11.70 0.94 21.43
C GLU A 483 10.73 2.01 21.92
N THR A 484 10.51 3.04 21.11
CA THR A 484 9.76 4.23 21.49
C THR A 484 8.33 4.26 20.94
N MET A 485 8.03 3.54 19.84
CA MET A 485 6.74 3.58 19.14
C MET A 485 5.92 2.28 19.27
N GLN A 486 6.01 1.61 20.40
CA GLN A 486 5.34 0.31 20.62
C GLN A 486 3.82 0.39 20.49
N LYS A 487 3.22 1.49 20.96
CA LYS A 487 1.78 1.72 20.85
C LYS A 487 1.34 1.85 19.40
N GLU A 488 2.06 2.66 18.64
CA GLU A 488 1.79 2.90 17.23
C GLU A 488 2.00 1.63 16.39
N ILE A 489 3.04 0.84 16.70
CA ILE A 489 3.27 -0.48 16.08
C ILE A 489 2.11 -1.43 16.35
N ALA A 490 1.57 -1.44 17.57
CA ALA A 490 0.40 -2.25 17.92
C ALA A 490 -0.85 -1.81 17.13
N ASP A 491 -1.04 -0.51 16.95
CA ASP A 491 -2.15 0.03 16.16
C ASP A 491 -2.00 -0.29 14.67
N VAL A 492 -0.78 -0.22 14.11
CA VAL A 492 -0.48 -0.69 12.74
C VAL A 492 -0.76 -2.18 12.60
N ALA A 493 -0.38 -3.01 13.58
CA ALA A 493 -0.64 -4.46 13.55
C ALA A 493 -2.15 -4.76 13.51
N LYS A 494 -2.94 -4.09 14.34
CA LYS A 494 -4.41 -4.19 14.34
C LYS A 494 -5.00 -3.76 12.98
N PHE A 495 -4.47 -2.69 12.41
CA PHE A 495 -4.90 -2.18 11.11
C PHE A 495 -4.60 -3.16 9.98
N LEU A 496 -3.37 -3.68 9.90
CA LEU A 496 -2.97 -4.71 8.93
C LEU A 496 -3.87 -5.94 9.05
N PHE A 497 -4.17 -6.39 10.26
CA PHE A 497 -5.05 -7.52 10.51
C PHE A 497 -6.48 -7.27 10.01
N ARG A 498 -7.04 -6.08 10.29
CA ARG A 498 -8.38 -5.66 9.82
C ARG A 498 -8.47 -5.71 8.29
N TYR A 499 -7.43 -5.27 7.59
CA TYR A 499 -7.37 -5.25 6.14
C TYR A 499 -6.82 -6.55 5.52
N LYS A 500 -6.76 -7.64 6.30
CA LYS A 500 -6.34 -8.99 5.88
C LYS A 500 -4.91 -9.05 5.31
N ARG A 501 -4.05 -8.11 5.70
CA ARG A 501 -2.63 -8.05 5.34
C ARG A 501 -1.81 -8.97 6.27
N TYR A 502 -2.21 -10.24 6.35
CA TYR A 502 -1.65 -11.19 7.32
C TYR A 502 -0.16 -11.45 7.11
N ALA A 503 0.30 -11.48 5.87
CA ALA A 503 1.71 -11.71 5.54
C ALA A 503 2.66 -10.59 6.00
N ASP A 504 2.14 -9.38 6.23
CA ASP A 504 2.93 -8.23 6.68
C ASP A 504 3.14 -8.20 8.21
N LEU A 505 2.27 -8.87 8.98
CA LEU A 505 2.40 -8.88 10.45
C LEU A 505 3.72 -9.49 10.94
N PRO A 506 4.17 -10.65 10.42
CA PRO A 506 5.49 -11.18 10.80
C PRO A 506 6.64 -10.23 10.49
N ILE A 507 6.55 -9.46 9.39
CA ILE A 507 7.58 -8.50 9.01
C ILE A 507 7.59 -7.31 9.98
N LEU A 508 6.40 -6.79 10.32
CA LEU A 508 6.25 -5.70 11.29
C LEU A 508 6.80 -6.09 12.66
N LEU A 509 6.59 -7.33 13.11
CA LEU A 509 6.85 -7.80 14.46
C LEU A 509 8.12 -8.70 14.57
N ALA A 510 8.90 -8.86 13.49
CA ALA A 510 9.97 -9.86 13.35
C ALA A 510 11.13 -9.78 14.34
N TYR A 511 11.27 -8.71 15.14
CA TYR A 511 12.51 -8.50 15.91
C TYR A 511 12.37 -8.47 17.43
N ASP A 512 11.17 -8.39 18.01
CA ASP A 512 11.05 -8.36 19.47
C ASP A 512 9.76 -8.96 20.00
N ASP A 513 9.89 -10.12 20.66
CA ASP A 513 8.79 -10.84 21.29
C ASP A 513 8.40 -10.24 22.67
N LYS A 514 9.27 -9.44 23.30
CA LYS A 514 9.10 -8.96 24.68
C LYS A 514 8.34 -7.63 24.80
N SER A 515 8.41 -6.77 23.78
CA SER A 515 7.79 -5.44 23.78
C SER A 515 6.35 -5.45 23.30
N VAL A 516 5.90 -6.55 22.69
CA VAL A 516 4.59 -6.67 22.03
C VAL A 516 3.53 -7.16 23.00
N THR A 517 2.38 -6.45 23.06
CA THR A 517 1.27 -6.86 23.93
C THR A 517 0.73 -8.24 23.56
N THR A 518 0.22 -8.98 24.55
CA THR A 518 -0.39 -10.30 24.33
C THR A 518 -1.47 -10.27 23.24
N GLU A 519 -2.25 -9.19 23.17
CA GLU A 519 -3.28 -9.03 22.15
C GLU A 519 -2.68 -9.05 20.73
N VAL A 520 -1.61 -8.31 20.49
CA VAL A 520 -0.94 -8.25 19.18
C VAL A 520 -0.26 -9.57 18.85
N ARG A 521 0.30 -10.27 19.85
CA ARG A 521 0.86 -11.63 19.66
C ARG A 521 -0.21 -12.65 19.25
N VAL A 522 -1.44 -12.54 19.77
CA VAL A 522 -2.58 -13.36 19.33
C VAL A 522 -2.91 -13.06 17.86
N LEU A 523 -2.92 -11.77 17.44
CA LEU A 523 -3.13 -11.40 16.05
C LEU A 523 -2.03 -11.98 15.13
N LEU A 524 -0.78 -11.94 15.57
CA LEU A 524 0.36 -12.53 14.85
C LEU A 524 0.18 -14.05 14.67
N ALA A 525 -0.18 -14.76 15.72
CA ALA A 525 -0.41 -16.19 15.65
C ALA A 525 -1.56 -16.55 14.68
N ILE A 526 -2.65 -15.78 14.71
CA ILE A 526 -3.77 -15.95 13.75
C ILE A 526 -3.29 -15.63 12.32
N ALA A 527 -2.44 -14.61 12.15
CA ALA A 527 -1.87 -14.27 10.84
C ALA A 527 -1.02 -15.41 10.28
N TYR A 528 -0.18 -16.05 11.10
CA TYR A 528 0.55 -17.26 10.69
C TYR A 528 -0.37 -18.38 10.23
N MET A 529 -1.48 -18.61 10.94
CA MET A 529 -2.50 -19.61 10.51
C MET A 529 -3.07 -19.25 9.13
N ARG A 530 -3.43 -17.99 8.92
CA ARG A 530 -4.01 -17.50 7.65
C ARG A 530 -3.04 -17.59 6.49
N CYS A 531 -1.74 -17.49 6.76
CA CYS A 531 -0.66 -17.68 5.78
C CYS A 531 -0.25 -19.15 5.59
N GLY A 532 -0.91 -20.11 6.26
CA GLY A 532 -0.60 -21.54 6.16
C GLY A 532 0.61 -22.00 6.98
N ASN A 533 1.16 -21.14 7.85
CA ASN A 533 2.31 -21.47 8.69
C ASN A 533 1.87 -21.95 10.08
N ALA A 534 1.30 -23.16 10.10
CA ALA A 534 0.71 -23.74 11.31
C ALA A 534 1.74 -23.93 12.44
N GLN A 535 3.00 -24.26 12.11
CA GLN A 535 4.03 -24.46 13.14
C GLN A 535 4.34 -23.17 13.88
N MET A 536 4.59 -22.06 13.17
CA MET A 536 4.85 -20.76 13.79
C MET A 536 3.65 -20.25 14.60
N ALA A 537 2.43 -20.52 14.12
CA ALA A 537 1.21 -20.21 14.87
C ALA A 537 1.15 -20.99 16.19
N LYS A 538 1.43 -22.30 16.15
CA LYS A 538 1.49 -23.18 17.33
C LYS A 538 2.49 -22.67 18.35
N ASP A 539 3.72 -22.38 17.92
CA ASP A 539 4.80 -21.90 18.79
C ASP A 539 4.45 -20.55 19.42
N THR A 540 3.87 -19.64 18.64
CA THR A 540 3.45 -18.33 19.15
C THR A 540 2.32 -18.47 20.19
N PHE A 541 1.26 -19.25 19.93
CA PHE A 541 0.21 -19.48 20.91
C PHE A 541 0.72 -20.19 22.17
N SER A 542 1.61 -21.18 22.00
CA SER A 542 2.23 -21.88 23.14
C SER A 542 2.98 -20.90 24.03
N SER A 543 3.78 -19.99 23.45
CA SER A 543 4.52 -18.99 24.21
C SER A 543 3.60 -18.02 24.97
N ILE A 544 2.43 -17.70 24.43
CA ILE A 544 1.42 -16.89 25.12
C ILE A 544 0.83 -17.68 26.30
N LEU A 545 0.49 -18.96 26.10
CA LEU A 545 -0.11 -19.82 27.13
C LEU A 545 0.84 -20.15 28.29
N ILE A 546 2.15 -20.15 28.04
CA ILE A 546 3.16 -20.26 29.13
C ILE A 546 3.08 -19.05 30.07
N GLN A 547 2.86 -17.85 29.52
CA GLN A 547 2.79 -16.61 30.32
C GLN A 547 1.38 -16.37 30.88
N GLN A 548 0.33 -16.74 30.15
CA GLN A 548 -1.08 -16.54 30.46
C GLN A 548 -1.89 -17.81 30.18
N PRO A 549 -1.83 -18.82 31.05
CA PRO A 549 -2.50 -20.12 30.81
C PRO A 549 -4.01 -20.03 30.60
N ASP A 550 -4.64 -18.99 31.13
CA ASP A 550 -6.08 -18.78 31.10
C ASP A 550 -6.56 -17.86 29.96
N ASN A 551 -5.70 -17.44 29.06
CA ASN A 551 -6.07 -16.58 27.95
C ASN A 551 -6.98 -17.31 26.94
N SER A 552 -8.28 -17.04 26.98
CA SER A 552 -9.29 -17.74 26.19
C SER A 552 -9.08 -17.61 24.67
N LYS A 553 -8.58 -16.43 24.19
CA LYS A 553 -8.26 -16.23 22.78
C LYS A 553 -7.08 -17.09 22.33
N ALA A 554 -6.05 -17.17 23.16
CA ALA A 554 -4.88 -18.01 22.89
C ALA A 554 -5.21 -19.51 22.98
N LEU A 555 -5.99 -19.93 23.96
CA LEU A 555 -6.47 -21.31 24.09
C LEU A 555 -7.27 -21.75 22.87
N LYS A 556 -8.21 -20.90 22.41
CA LYS A 556 -8.99 -21.17 21.19
C LYS A 556 -8.09 -21.27 19.97
N GLY A 557 -7.20 -20.26 19.76
CA GLY A 557 -6.29 -20.26 18.62
C GLY A 557 -5.35 -21.46 18.62
N TYR A 558 -4.82 -21.84 19.77
CA TYR A 558 -3.95 -23.02 19.92
C TYR A 558 -4.69 -24.31 19.56
N ALA A 559 -5.94 -24.48 20.08
CA ALA A 559 -6.78 -25.62 19.74
C ALA A 559 -7.10 -25.68 18.23
N ASP A 560 -7.39 -24.52 17.62
CA ASP A 560 -7.66 -24.42 16.17
C ASP A 560 -6.43 -24.80 15.33
N VAL A 561 -5.21 -24.41 15.76
CA VAL A 561 -3.96 -24.83 15.11
C VAL A 561 -3.76 -26.32 15.24
N LEU A 562 -3.89 -26.89 16.43
CA LEU A 562 -3.76 -28.33 16.66
C LEU A 562 -4.76 -29.13 15.78
N TYR A 563 -6.00 -28.65 15.71
CA TYR A 563 -7.02 -29.23 14.84
C TYR A 563 -6.58 -29.18 13.36
N SER A 564 -6.06 -28.03 12.88
CA SER A 564 -5.60 -27.90 11.50
C SER A 564 -4.39 -28.77 11.15
N MET A 565 -3.58 -29.14 12.17
CA MET A 565 -2.44 -30.05 12.07
C MET A 565 -2.85 -31.54 12.20
N GLY A 566 -4.14 -31.86 12.38
CA GLY A 566 -4.63 -33.21 12.57
C GLY A 566 -4.51 -33.75 14.01
N ASN A 567 -4.04 -32.93 14.96
CA ASN A 567 -3.88 -33.32 16.36
C ASN A 567 -5.22 -33.20 17.12
N TYR A 568 -6.25 -33.92 16.68
CA TYR A 568 -7.62 -33.79 17.16
C TYR A 568 -7.79 -34.11 18.64
N ALA A 569 -7.10 -35.15 19.14
CA ALA A 569 -7.16 -35.53 20.54
C ALA A 569 -6.64 -34.46 21.49
N GLU A 570 -5.60 -33.74 21.08
CA GLU A 570 -5.04 -32.64 21.85
C GLU A 570 -5.90 -31.38 21.73
N ALA A 571 -6.38 -31.03 20.53
CA ALA A 571 -7.32 -29.94 20.31
C ALA A 571 -8.58 -30.07 21.17
N LYS A 572 -9.16 -31.28 21.25
CA LYS A 572 -10.30 -31.63 22.10
C LYS A 572 -10.11 -31.23 23.57
N LYS A 573 -8.89 -31.43 24.14
CA LYS A 573 -8.61 -31.08 25.54
C LYS A 573 -8.74 -29.58 25.78
N TYR A 574 -8.24 -28.76 24.85
CA TYR A 574 -8.31 -27.30 24.96
C TYR A 574 -9.72 -26.76 24.71
N TYR A 575 -10.50 -27.37 23.79
CA TYR A 575 -11.92 -27.02 23.61
C TYR A 575 -12.74 -27.33 24.85
N LEU A 576 -12.50 -28.48 25.50
CA LEU A 576 -13.14 -28.81 26.77
C LEU A 576 -12.76 -27.83 27.90
N THR A 577 -11.52 -27.36 27.93
CA THR A 577 -11.08 -26.35 28.90
C THR A 577 -11.81 -25.01 28.68
N LEU A 578 -12.03 -24.61 27.44
CA LEU A 578 -12.82 -23.45 27.09
C LEU A 578 -14.30 -23.59 27.47
N LEU A 579 -14.91 -24.76 27.25
CA LEU A 579 -16.31 -25.02 27.62
C LEU A 579 -16.53 -25.04 29.12
N LYS A 580 -15.51 -25.37 29.94
CA LYS A 580 -15.61 -25.21 31.40
C LYS A 580 -15.79 -23.74 31.82
N LYS A 581 -15.31 -22.80 31.02
CA LYS A 581 -15.46 -21.36 31.28
C LYS A 581 -16.78 -20.80 30.75
N ASP A 582 -17.20 -21.27 29.59
CA ASP A 582 -18.46 -20.87 28.93
C ASP A 582 -19.09 -22.10 28.24
N ILE A 583 -19.97 -22.79 28.94
CA ILE A 583 -20.64 -24.00 28.46
C ILE A 583 -21.62 -23.72 27.32
N SER A 584 -22.10 -22.45 27.22
CA SER A 584 -23.10 -22.04 26.22
C SER A 584 -22.51 -21.67 24.88
N ASN A 585 -21.16 -21.61 24.74
CA ASN A 585 -20.49 -21.21 23.54
C ASN A 585 -20.67 -22.19 22.38
N THR A 586 -21.62 -21.91 21.53
CA THR A 586 -22.02 -22.78 20.38
C THR A 586 -20.84 -23.01 19.42
N GLU A 587 -19.99 -22.01 19.20
CA GLU A 587 -18.83 -22.13 18.30
C GLU A 587 -17.83 -23.17 18.84
N ILE A 588 -17.53 -23.11 20.15
CA ILE A 588 -16.59 -24.05 20.78
C ILE A 588 -17.21 -25.45 20.87
N GLN A 589 -18.52 -25.57 21.14
CA GLN A 589 -19.22 -26.84 21.11
C GLN A 589 -19.15 -27.49 19.72
N LEU A 590 -19.36 -26.71 18.64
CA LEU A 590 -19.25 -27.18 17.27
C LEU A 590 -17.81 -27.65 16.94
N ARG A 591 -16.77 -26.87 17.34
CA ARG A 591 -15.38 -27.27 17.14
C ARG A 591 -14.99 -28.51 17.91
N LEU A 592 -15.50 -28.67 19.13
CA LEU A 592 -15.31 -29.86 19.91
C LEU A 592 -15.93 -31.09 19.21
N ALA A 593 -17.17 -30.98 18.76
CA ALA A 593 -17.86 -32.06 18.05
C ALA A 593 -17.12 -32.44 16.74
N MET A 594 -16.61 -31.46 16.01
CA MET A 594 -15.80 -31.70 14.80
C MET A 594 -14.45 -32.37 15.14
N ALA A 595 -13.81 -31.99 16.26
CA ALA A 595 -12.58 -32.63 16.70
C ALA A 595 -12.82 -34.08 17.14
N GLN A 596 -13.99 -34.38 17.71
CA GLN A 596 -14.41 -35.76 18.03
C GLN A 596 -14.66 -36.60 16.75
N VAL A 597 -15.39 -36.04 15.76
CA VAL A 597 -15.66 -36.72 14.48
C VAL A 597 -14.36 -37.07 13.76
N ASN A 598 -13.47 -36.04 13.56
CA ASN A 598 -12.22 -36.25 12.83
C ASN A 598 -11.16 -37.01 13.64
N GLY A 599 -11.31 -37.09 14.97
CA GLY A 599 -10.45 -37.87 15.86
C GLY A 599 -10.89 -39.30 16.07
N GLY A 600 -11.90 -39.79 15.30
CA GLY A 600 -12.39 -41.18 15.35
C GLY A 600 -13.50 -41.41 16.37
N GLU A 601 -13.88 -40.41 17.20
CA GLU A 601 -15.01 -40.51 18.15
C GLU A 601 -16.32 -40.09 17.45
N ILE A 602 -16.64 -40.76 16.32
CA ILE A 602 -17.69 -40.34 15.40
C ILE A 602 -19.07 -40.30 16.06
N ASP A 603 -19.42 -41.32 16.84
CA ASP A 603 -20.75 -41.42 17.47
C ASP A 603 -20.98 -40.31 18.51
N GLU A 604 -19.99 -40.01 19.34
CA GLU A 604 -20.10 -38.95 20.32
C GLU A 604 -20.14 -37.54 19.63
N GLY A 605 -19.33 -37.36 18.60
CA GLY A 605 -19.35 -36.16 17.79
C GLY A 605 -20.70 -35.94 17.11
N LYS A 606 -21.28 -36.98 16.50
CA LYS A 606 -22.62 -36.93 15.89
C LYS A 606 -23.71 -36.61 16.92
N LYS A 607 -23.68 -37.22 18.09
CA LYS A 607 -24.64 -36.93 19.17
C LYS A 607 -24.60 -35.44 19.56
N ASN A 608 -23.41 -34.88 19.68
CA ASN A 608 -23.25 -33.45 19.98
C ASN A 608 -23.73 -32.57 18.83
N LEU A 609 -23.47 -32.96 17.57
CA LEU A 609 -23.95 -32.20 16.39
C LEU A 609 -25.48 -32.30 16.24
N PHE A 610 -26.11 -33.44 16.50
CA PHE A 610 -27.57 -33.58 16.51
C PHE A 610 -28.22 -32.65 17.56
N ARG A 611 -27.63 -32.61 18.77
CA ARG A 611 -28.11 -31.71 19.82
C ARG A 611 -28.00 -30.26 19.38
N LEU A 612 -26.83 -29.83 18.83
CA LEU A 612 -26.64 -28.48 18.34
C LEU A 612 -27.58 -28.11 17.19
N ASN A 613 -27.84 -29.05 16.29
CA ASN A 613 -28.79 -28.86 15.18
C ASN A 613 -30.23 -28.72 15.66
N TYR A 614 -30.59 -29.43 16.74
CA TYR A 614 -31.90 -29.29 17.36
C TYR A 614 -32.06 -27.92 18.09
N GLU A 615 -31.00 -27.48 18.80
CA GLU A 615 -31.00 -26.21 19.53
C GLU A 615 -30.91 -25.01 18.58
N TYR A 616 -30.21 -25.17 17.43
CA TYR A 616 -29.93 -24.09 16.44
C TYR A 616 -30.24 -24.56 15.02
N PRO A 617 -31.49 -24.79 14.65
CA PRO A 617 -31.87 -25.46 13.40
C PRO A 617 -31.59 -24.66 12.12
N GLN A 618 -31.26 -23.36 12.23
CA GLN A 618 -30.89 -22.49 11.09
C GLN A 618 -29.39 -22.25 10.97
N ASN A 619 -28.58 -22.91 11.80
CA ASN A 619 -27.12 -22.72 11.77
C ASN A 619 -26.50 -23.61 10.68
N LEU A 620 -26.24 -23.02 9.51
CA LEU A 620 -25.67 -23.74 8.36
C LEU A 620 -24.31 -24.39 8.66
N ASN A 621 -23.51 -23.84 9.59
CA ASN A 621 -22.24 -24.43 9.97
C ASN A 621 -22.43 -25.74 10.76
N VAL A 622 -23.47 -25.81 11.58
CA VAL A 622 -23.85 -27.07 12.29
C VAL A 622 -24.37 -28.10 11.29
N GLU A 623 -25.19 -27.67 10.33
CA GLU A 623 -25.68 -28.57 9.26
C GLU A 623 -24.52 -29.10 8.41
N ARG A 624 -23.56 -28.29 8.02
CA ARG A 624 -22.33 -28.70 7.30
C ARG A 624 -21.53 -29.74 8.09
N ALA A 625 -21.33 -29.47 9.38
CA ALA A 625 -20.60 -30.35 10.26
C ALA A 625 -21.32 -31.71 10.42
N LEU A 626 -22.67 -31.70 10.54
CA LEU A 626 -23.47 -32.90 10.62
C LEU A 626 -23.43 -33.72 9.31
N ALA A 627 -23.51 -33.04 8.16
CA ALA A 627 -23.37 -33.69 6.86
C ALA A 627 -21.96 -34.32 6.68
N TRP A 628 -20.91 -33.66 7.12
CA TRP A 628 -19.56 -34.23 7.14
C TRP A 628 -19.47 -35.46 8.08
N ALA A 629 -20.06 -35.39 9.28
CA ALA A 629 -20.08 -36.53 10.22
C ALA A 629 -20.86 -37.73 9.67
N HIS A 630 -21.86 -37.50 8.82
CA HIS A 630 -22.53 -38.52 8.08
C HIS A 630 -21.60 -39.22 7.05
N LEU A 631 -20.80 -38.44 6.28
CA LEU A 631 -19.78 -39.00 5.37
C LEU A 631 -18.73 -39.82 6.14
N MET A 632 -18.23 -39.29 7.26
CA MET A 632 -17.26 -40.00 8.11
C MET A 632 -17.79 -41.31 8.70
N SER A 633 -19.10 -41.46 8.84
CA SER A 633 -19.76 -42.69 9.33
C SER A 633 -20.38 -43.55 8.23
N ALA A 634 -19.98 -43.37 6.97
CA ALA A 634 -20.50 -44.05 5.77
C ALA A 634 -22.04 -43.95 5.58
N ASN A 635 -22.68 -42.97 6.19
CA ASN A 635 -24.11 -42.68 5.97
C ASN A 635 -24.26 -41.61 4.86
N VAL A 636 -24.02 -42.04 3.62
CA VAL A 636 -23.95 -41.12 2.47
C VAL A 636 -25.31 -40.52 2.13
N ASP A 637 -26.39 -41.25 2.31
CA ASP A 637 -27.77 -40.77 2.06
C ASP A 637 -28.14 -39.63 3.01
N GLY A 638 -27.78 -39.76 4.30
CA GLY A 638 -27.99 -38.70 5.29
C GLY A 638 -27.17 -37.41 4.94
N ALA A 639 -25.94 -37.57 4.48
CA ALA A 639 -25.12 -36.46 4.03
C ALA A 639 -25.71 -35.77 2.79
N LEU A 640 -26.20 -36.60 1.81
CA LEU A 640 -26.74 -36.10 0.55
C LEU A 640 -27.96 -35.19 0.74
N ILE A 641 -28.85 -35.56 1.65
CA ILE A 641 -30.05 -34.78 1.98
C ILE A 641 -29.63 -33.36 2.43
N ILE A 642 -28.67 -33.29 3.34
CA ILE A 642 -28.22 -32.00 3.89
C ILE A 642 -27.47 -31.18 2.83
N TYR A 643 -26.52 -31.79 2.07
CA TYR A 643 -25.78 -31.07 1.05
C TYR A 643 -26.65 -30.55 -0.10
N LYS A 644 -27.72 -31.32 -0.48
CA LYS A 644 -28.72 -30.82 -1.46
C LYS A 644 -29.39 -29.53 -0.97
N LYS A 645 -29.73 -29.43 0.31
CA LYS A 645 -30.30 -28.24 0.92
C LYS A 645 -29.28 -27.09 0.89
N LEU A 646 -28.03 -27.34 1.29
CA LEU A 646 -26.99 -26.36 1.39
C LEU A 646 -26.59 -25.75 0.03
N ILE A 647 -26.50 -26.57 -1.02
CA ILE A 647 -26.15 -26.09 -2.38
C ILE A 647 -27.24 -25.22 -2.99
N ASN A 648 -28.49 -25.46 -2.65
CA ASN A 648 -29.65 -24.70 -3.14
C ASN A 648 -29.89 -23.43 -2.29
N SER A 649 -29.14 -23.19 -1.22
CA SER A 649 -29.23 -21.99 -0.41
C SER A 649 -28.40 -20.84 -1.01
N ASP A 650 -28.81 -19.58 -0.76
CA ASP A 650 -28.04 -18.39 -1.16
C ASP A 650 -26.67 -18.30 -0.47
N ASN A 651 -26.50 -18.97 0.67
CA ASN A 651 -25.28 -19.01 1.48
C ASN A 651 -24.45 -20.28 1.26
N LYS A 652 -24.45 -20.83 0.04
CA LYS A 652 -23.61 -22.00 -0.32
C LYS A 652 -22.12 -21.69 -0.17
N ASP A 653 -21.39 -22.63 0.44
CA ASP A 653 -19.93 -22.57 0.55
C ASP A 653 -19.27 -23.50 -0.50
N LYS A 654 -18.04 -23.19 -0.88
CA LYS A 654 -17.26 -24.05 -1.78
C LYS A 654 -17.06 -25.47 -1.23
N SER A 655 -16.95 -25.63 0.08
CA SER A 655 -16.86 -26.95 0.72
C SER A 655 -18.13 -27.80 0.54
N ASP A 656 -19.29 -27.16 0.36
CA ASP A 656 -20.54 -27.87 0.10
C ASP A 656 -20.48 -28.56 -1.27
N LEU A 657 -19.86 -27.93 -2.28
CA LEU A 657 -19.64 -28.52 -3.61
C LEU A 657 -18.66 -29.69 -3.55
N LEU A 658 -17.54 -29.54 -2.82
CA LEU A 658 -16.56 -30.59 -2.65
C LEU A 658 -17.19 -31.83 -2.01
N ASN A 659 -17.87 -31.65 -0.88
CA ASN A 659 -18.42 -32.75 -0.10
C ASN A 659 -19.63 -33.38 -0.77
N MET A 660 -20.45 -32.60 -1.50
CA MET A 660 -21.49 -33.15 -2.38
C MET A 660 -20.88 -33.96 -3.52
N GLY A 661 -19.74 -33.49 -4.10
CA GLY A 661 -18.98 -34.24 -5.09
C GLY A 661 -18.50 -35.60 -4.54
N TYR A 662 -18.01 -35.63 -3.31
CA TYR A 662 -17.66 -36.91 -2.63
C TYR A 662 -18.87 -37.79 -2.44
N ALA A 663 -20.00 -37.27 -1.94
CA ALA A 663 -21.21 -38.07 -1.75
C ALA A 663 -21.70 -38.70 -3.06
N LYS A 664 -21.68 -37.95 -4.17
CA LYS A 664 -22.03 -38.44 -5.50
C LYS A 664 -21.06 -39.50 -6.01
N TRP A 665 -19.74 -39.29 -5.80
CA TRP A 665 -18.72 -40.26 -6.17
C TRP A 665 -18.88 -41.61 -5.43
N ILE A 666 -19.11 -41.56 -4.11
CA ILE A 666 -19.34 -42.76 -3.30
C ILE A 666 -20.57 -43.56 -3.78
N LEU A 667 -21.62 -42.84 -4.22
CA LEU A 667 -22.81 -43.43 -4.79
C LEU A 667 -22.67 -43.88 -6.27
N SER A 668 -21.42 -43.88 -6.80
CA SER A 668 -21.10 -44.22 -8.19
C SER A 668 -21.76 -43.31 -9.23
N GLN A 669 -22.19 -42.13 -8.85
CA GLN A 669 -22.69 -41.08 -9.76
C GLN A 669 -21.50 -40.21 -10.25
N THR A 670 -20.60 -40.86 -11.02
CA THR A 670 -19.27 -40.31 -11.34
C THR A 670 -19.34 -39.02 -12.16
N ASP A 671 -20.25 -38.93 -13.13
CA ASP A 671 -20.35 -37.72 -13.99
C ASP A 671 -20.79 -36.48 -13.19
N GLU A 672 -21.76 -36.61 -12.29
CA GLU A 672 -22.19 -35.53 -11.41
C GLU A 672 -21.06 -35.15 -10.43
N ALA A 673 -20.34 -36.14 -9.91
CA ALA A 673 -19.21 -35.92 -9.03
C ALA A 673 -18.13 -35.11 -9.73
N ILE A 674 -17.74 -35.45 -10.97
CA ILE A 674 -16.74 -34.71 -11.77
C ILE A 674 -17.19 -33.26 -11.98
N GLN A 675 -18.48 -33.05 -12.32
CA GLN A 675 -19.00 -31.68 -12.52
C GLN A 675 -18.86 -30.83 -11.24
N LEU A 676 -19.24 -31.33 -10.09
CA LEU A 676 -19.17 -30.65 -8.80
C LEU A 676 -17.73 -30.37 -8.37
N LEU A 677 -16.83 -31.35 -8.52
CA LEU A 677 -15.41 -31.21 -8.21
C LEU A 677 -14.70 -30.22 -9.15
N ARG A 678 -15.09 -30.17 -10.43
CA ARG A 678 -14.60 -29.15 -11.38
C ARG A 678 -15.10 -27.75 -11.00
N GLN A 679 -16.36 -27.61 -10.57
CA GLN A 679 -16.88 -26.34 -10.06
C GLN A 679 -16.10 -25.88 -8.83
N TYR A 680 -15.87 -26.78 -7.86
CA TYR A 680 -15.04 -26.50 -6.70
C TYR A 680 -13.63 -26.02 -7.10
N LYS A 681 -12.96 -26.73 -8.03
CA LYS A 681 -11.62 -26.38 -8.53
C LYS A 681 -11.60 -24.98 -9.18
N LYS A 682 -12.64 -24.61 -9.95
CA LYS A 682 -12.77 -23.30 -10.58
C LYS A 682 -12.95 -22.16 -9.57
N MET A 683 -13.65 -22.41 -8.47
CA MET A 683 -13.89 -21.42 -7.42
C MET A 683 -12.63 -21.13 -6.56
N GLN A 684 -11.61 -21.95 -6.65
CA GLN A 684 -10.40 -21.83 -5.84
C GLN A 684 -9.16 -21.66 -6.73
N SER A 685 -8.65 -20.44 -6.82
CA SER A 685 -7.40 -20.15 -7.51
C SER A 685 -6.25 -21.01 -6.94
N ASN A 686 -5.50 -21.71 -7.80
CA ASN A 686 -4.39 -22.59 -7.44
C ASN A 686 -4.78 -23.82 -6.59
N CYS A 687 -5.97 -24.38 -6.78
CA CYS A 687 -6.41 -25.58 -6.09
C CYS A 687 -5.57 -26.81 -6.46
N ASN A 688 -4.88 -27.39 -5.47
CA ASN A 688 -4.19 -28.68 -5.62
C ASN A 688 -5.11 -29.80 -5.13
N MET A 689 -5.85 -30.43 -6.05
CA MET A 689 -6.78 -31.52 -5.74
C MET A 689 -6.10 -32.74 -5.11
N VAL A 690 -4.81 -32.99 -5.39
CA VAL A 690 -4.04 -34.08 -4.73
C VAL A 690 -3.95 -33.81 -3.21
N SER A 691 -3.63 -32.57 -2.84
CA SER A 691 -3.58 -32.18 -1.43
C SER A 691 -4.95 -32.29 -0.75
N VAL A 692 -6.03 -31.93 -1.46
CA VAL A 692 -7.41 -32.03 -0.96
C VAL A 692 -7.78 -33.50 -0.70
N PHE A 693 -7.58 -34.40 -1.65
CA PHE A 693 -7.88 -35.82 -1.49
C PHE A 693 -7.03 -36.49 -0.41
N ASN A 694 -5.75 -36.08 -0.30
CA ASN A 694 -4.88 -36.59 0.77
C ASN A 694 -5.36 -36.18 2.17
N LYS A 695 -5.89 -34.96 2.30
CA LYS A 695 -6.46 -34.48 3.56
C LYS A 695 -7.71 -35.27 3.97
N ASP A 696 -8.57 -35.61 3.01
CA ASP A 696 -9.85 -36.29 3.23
C ASP A 696 -9.76 -37.81 3.02
N LYS A 697 -8.51 -38.33 2.95
CA LYS A 697 -8.24 -39.74 2.63
C LYS A 697 -8.92 -40.71 3.55
N GLU A 698 -8.98 -40.43 4.85
CA GLU A 698 -9.61 -41.30 5.85
C GLU A 698 -11.12 -41.47 5.56
N MET A 699 -11.82 -40.39 5.27
CA MET A 699 -13.23 -40.39 4.88
C MET A 699 -13.47 -41.20 3.59
N LEU A 700 -12.60 -40.96 2.58
CA LEU A 700 -12.70 -41.69 1.30
C LEU A 700 -12.52 -43.21 1.48
N LEU A 701 -11.53 -43.63 2.26
CA LEU A 701 -11.28 -45.04 2.58
C LEU A 701 -12.42 -45.67 3.37
N THR A 702 -12.99 -44.96 4.35
CA THR A 702 -14.15 -45.39 5.13
C THR A 702 -15.37 -45.69 4.21
N ASN A 703 -15.49 -44.93 3.13
CA ASN A 703 -16.53 -45.10 2.12
C ASN A 703 -16.08 -45.99 0.92
N HIS A 704 -15.06 -46.81 1.11
CA HIS A 704 -14.57 -47.79 0.14
C HIS A 704 -13.94 -47.24 -1.14
N ILE A 705 -13.63 -45.94 -1.22
CA ILE A 705 -12.89 -45.36 -2.33
C ILE A 705 -11.39 -45.68 -2.17
N LYS A 706 -10.80 -46.33 -3.14
CA LYS A 706 -9.41 -46.80 -3.10
C LYS A 706 -8.45 -45.75 -3.70
N ASP A 707 -7.16 -45.84 -3.35
CA ASP A 707 -6.13 -44.91 -3.82
C ASP A 707 -6.01 -44.80 -5.37
N TYR A 708 -6.24 -45.93 -6.10
CA TYR A 708 -6.22 -45.89 -7.55
C TYR A 708 -7.41 -45.14 -8.15
N GLU A 709 -8.59 -45.18 -7.50
CA GLU A 709 -9.77 -44.43 -7.93
C GLU A 709 -9.58 -42.94 -7.74
N CYS A 710 -8.86 -42.53 -6.67
CA CYS A 710 -8.45 -41.13 -6.48
C CYS A 710 -7.53 -40.66 -7.61
N LYS A 711 -6.59 -41.51 -8.09
CA LYS A 711 -5.72 -41.16 -9.21
C LYS A 711 -6.49 -41.02 -10.53
N ILE A 712 -7.48 -41.91 -10.78
CA ILE A 712 -8.35 -41.81 -11.95
C ILE A 712 -9.20 -40.54 -11.88
N MET A 713 -9.82 -40.24 -10.73
CA MET A 713 -10.57 -38.98 -10.56
C MET A 713 -9.71 -37.77 -10.80
N LEU A 714 -8.48 -37.75 -10.30
CA LEU A 714 -7.53 -36.64 -10.53
C LEU A 714 -7.21 -36.44 -12.00
N SER A 715 -7.08 -37.52 -12.78
CA SER A 715 -6.84 -37.40 -14.23
C SER A 715 -8.04 -36.76 -14.95
N TRP A 716 -9.26 -37.12 -14.59
CA TRP A 716 -10.49 -36.52 -15.13
C TRP A 716 -10.69 -35.04 -14.72
N LEU A 717 -10.12 -34.64 -13.59
CA LEU A 717 -10.15 -33.24 -13.12
C LEU A 717 -9.02 -32.40 -13.71
N SER A 718 -8.04 -33.01 -14.41
CA SER A 718 -6.92 -32.30 -15.00
C SER A 718 -7.28 -31.65 -16.34
N ASP A 719 -8.24 -32.25 -17.03
CA ASP A 719 -8.85 -31.73 -18.27
C ASP A 719 -9.90 -30.64 -17.93
#